data_e098a55c277a752efad0ea0359b9798f
#
_entry.id   e098a55c277a752efad0ea0359b9798f
#
_cell.length_a   1.000
_cell.length_b   1.000
_cell.length_c   1.000
_cell.angle_alpha   90.00
_cell.angle_beta   90.00
_cell.angle_gamma   90.00
#
_symmetry.space_group_name_H-M   'P 1'
#
loop_
_entity.id
_entity.type
_entity.pdbx_description
1 polymer ?
#
loop_
_entity_poly.entity_id
_entity_poly.type
_entity_poly.pdbx_seq_one_letter_code
_entity_poly.pdbx_strand_id
1 'polypeptide(L)'
;MILAAAFLLTATVILVPRIIEAKRLKAVSAEQNLAAVPVLTRIPSQDKKGGEVIVGMSTKNDVSPPLRDMKQLPIGRKFEREANENPKLPGSLAHKNSVDPVVQSADSLLAFAGLNMPSPLLNFDGIFFPGVACNCAPPDTNGEVGATQYVQMVNEGFQVFNKSTGASVLGPSGITTLWAGFGGVCQNNSSGDPVVLYDQLANRWVITQFAGVSVPTDECIAVSTTSDATGSYNRYAFHLGSNFFDYPHLSVWPDAYYMAMNVFNSAGTAFLGPQPFAFDRAKMLAGLPATFISTGVTGGPSEETYLPADLDGSVLPPAGAPATFVEWPGTGAYRVFHFHVDFATPANSTFTLFASTAAAGFTVLCPTTRSCVPQPGTTNRLDGIGDRLMFRLAYRNFGTHESVVGNYTVSAGGVSGIRWFELRNVTSGPVTKFQESTYQPDTTWRWMGSIAMDQQGNMALGYSASSASINPQIRYAGRLFNDPVNTLTQAESTLFAGTGSQTGTLTRWGDYSDMTVDPVDDCTFWYTQEYIAVNGSFNWRTRVGSFKYPGCGGGPTPTPTPTPTPTPPPAAPTNLTATAISSSQINLAWIDNANNETGFKIERCQGAGCSNFLQIATTAANVTTFANTGLTANTSYSYRVRATNLGGDSAYSNTATAVTPPAATVPAAPSNLTATAVSSTQINLAWTDNSNNEDGFKIERCTGQGCTNFVQIAQVGANVTTFPNTGLTRRTRYRYRVRAFNAVGNSAYSNIAAARTLN
;
A
#
# COMPACT_ATOMS: atom_id res chain seq x y z
N MET A 1 34.31 -76.66 -12.61
CA MET A 1 35.09 -75.61 -13.31
C MET A 1 34.64 -74.30 -12.73
N ILE A 2 35.43 -73.87 -11.80
CA ILE A 2 36.16 -72.63 -11.76
C ILE A 2 35.31 -71.36 -11.43
N LEU A 3 35.45 -70.91 -10.19
CA LEU A 3 35.80 -69.62 -9.63
C LEU A 3 34.87 -68.44 -9.96
N ALA A 4 34.48 -67.56 -9.06
CA ALA A 4 35.08 -66.97 -7.88
C ALA A 4 34.01 -66.38 -6.96
N ALA A 5 34.19 -66.50 -5.82
CA ALA A 5 34.11 -65.93 -4.52
C ALA A 5 34.54 -64.43 -4.44
N ALA A 6 33.96 -63.80 -3.43
CA ALA A 6 34.36 -62.56 -2.74
C ALA A 6 33.94 -61.24 -3.39
N PHE A 7 33.06 -60.51 -2.75
CA PHE A 7 33.25 -59.42 -1.81
C PHE A 7 31.94 -59.00 -1.17
N LEU A 8 31.67 -59.52 0.02
CA LEU A 8 30.78 -58.87 0.98
C LEU A 8 31.70 -58.28 2.05
N LEU A 9 31.61 -57.00 2.24
CA LEU A 9 31.81 -56.22 3.47
C LEU A 9 32.20 -54.79 3.06
N THR A 10 31.38 -53.91 3.32
CA THR A 10 31.55 -52.54 3.88
C THR A 10 30.46 -51.59 3.33
N ALA A 11 29.30 -51.60 3.95
CA ALA A 11 28.31 -50.52 3.85
C ALA A 11 27.44 -50.47 5.12
N THR A 12 28.08 -50.32 6.26
CA THR A 12 27.35 -49.97 7.49
C THR A 12 28.18 -49.04 8.29
N VAL A 13 28.08 -47.75 8.02
CA VAL A 13 28.35 -46.60 8.91
C VAL A 13 28.30 -45.35 8.01
N ILE A 14 27.18 -44.76 7.77
CA ILE A 14 26.91 -43.32 7.49
C ILE A 14 25.38 -43.13 7.33
N LEU A 15 24.61 -43.33 8.36
CA LEU A 15 23.17 -43.01 8.34
C LEU A 15 22.59 -42.54 9.68
N VAL A 16 23.40 -41.95 10.56
CA VAL A 16 22.90 -41.51 11.87
C VAL A 16 23.01 -39.99 12.14
N PRO A 17 23.70 -39.12 11.36
CA PRO A 17 23.66 -37.68 11.65
C PRO A 17 22.51 -36.90 11.00
N ARG A 18 21.79 -37.44 10.00
CA ARG A 18 20.74 -36.65 9.29
C ARG A 18 19.34 -36.68 9.92
N ILE A 19 19.09 -37.52 10.88
CA ILE A 19 17.76 -37.63 11.56
C ILE A 19 17.70 -36.67 12.77
N ILE A 20 18.81 -36.21 13.31
CA ILE A 20 18.83 -35.30 14.46
C ILE A 20 18.70 -33.84 14.01
N GLU A 21 19.16 -33.48 12.80
CA GLU A 21 19.02 -32.11 12.27
C GLU A 21 17.61 -31.81 11.75
N ALA A 22 16.92 -32.80 11.18
CA ALA A 22 15.52 -32.64 10.75
C ALA A 22 14.52 -32.53 11.91
N LYS A 23 14.89 -33.00 13.12
CA LYS A 23 14.06 -32.81 14.33
C LYS A 23 14.33 -31.48 15.05
N ARG A 24 15.50 -30.86 14.85
CA ARG A 24 15.80 -29.52 15.40
C ARG A 24 15.17 -28.40 14.57
N LEU A 25 15.01 -28.58 13.26
CA LEU A 25 14.31 -27.60 12.40
C LEU A 25 12.77 -27.64 12.54
N LYS A 26 12.21 -28.75 13.05
CA LYS A 26 10.78 -28.79 13.40
C LYS A 26 10.43 -28.28 14.81
N ALA A 27 11.41 -28.09 15.67
CA ALA A 27 11.19 -27.58 17.03
C ALA A 27 11.32 -26.07 17.16
N VAL A 28 11.82 -25.35 16.13
CA VAL A 28 11.92 -23.89 16.13
C VAL A 28 10.72 -23.20 15.46
N SER A 29 9.83 -23.97 14.78
CA SER A 29 8.61 -23.43 14.16
C SER A 29 7.33 -23.61 14.99
N ALA A 30 7.43 -24.10 16.24
CA ALA A 30 6.26 -24.40 17.08
C ALA A 30 6.10 -23.49 18.31
N GLU A 31 6.91 -22.44 18.47
CA GLU A 31 6.84 -21.54 19.64
C GLU A 31 6.58 -20.07 19.30
N GLN A 32 5.81 -19.78 18.24
CA GLN A 32 5.27 -18.43 18.04
C GLN A 32 3.77 -18.46 17.74
N ASN A 33 2.99 -19.12 18.56
CA ASN A 33 1.53 -19.00 18.59
C ASN A 33 1.02 -18.62 19.99
N LEU A 34 1.53 -17.52 20.51
CA LEU A 34 0.75 -16.69 21.40
C LEU A 34 0.14 -15.61 20.51
N ALA A 35 -1.15 -15.71 20.23
CA ALA A 35 -1.90 -14.64 19.61
C ALA A 35 -1.73 -13.39 20.50
N ALA A 36 -0.80 -12.52 20.12
CA ALA A 36 -0.75 -11.20 20.69
C ALA A 36 -2.10 -10.55 20.41
N VAL A 37 -2.79 -10.13 21.45
CA VAL A 37 -3.99 -9.29 21.32
C VAL A 37 -3.59 -8.13 20.42
N PRO A 38 -4.34 -7.83 19.33
CA PRO A 38 -3.99 -6.74 18.44
C PRO A 38 -3.96 -5.43 19.25
N VAL A 39 -2.79 -4.86 19.41
CA VAL A 39 -2.65 -3.61 20.18
C VAL A 39 -2.69 -2.47 19.17
N LEU A 40 -3.83 -1.77 19.12
CA LEU A 40 -3.92 -0.46 18.49
C LEU A 40 -3.31 0.57 19.43
N THR A 41 -2.25 1.21 19.02
CA THR A 41 -1.61 2.27 19.79
C THR A 41 -2.17 3.62 19.33
N ARG A 42 -2.75 4.40 20.27
CA ARG A 42 -3.19 5.77 20.05
C ARG A 42 -2.11 6.74 20.52
N ILE A 43 -1.64 7.59 19.62
CA ILE A 43 -0.56 8.54 19.88
C ILE A 43 -1.12 9.94 19.63
N PRO A 44 -0.88 10.93 20.53
CA PRO A 44 -1.22 12.32 20.23
C PRO A 44 -0.52 12.77 18.95
N SER A 45 -1.26 13.35 18.00
CA SER A 45 -0.69 13.98 16.82
C SER A 45 0.14 15.19 17.22
N GLN A 46 1.24 15.45 16.54
CA GLN A 46 2.01 16.68 16.70
C GLN A 46 1.32 17.90 16.07
N ASP A 47 0.26 17.68 15.30
CA ASP A 47 -0.57 18.77 14.79
C ASP A 47 -1.28 19.48 15.96
N LYS A 48 -1.17 20.81 15.99
CA LYS A 48 -1.71 21.70 17.06
C LYS A 48 -3.23 21.63 17.24
N LYS A 49 -3.93 20.85 16.41
CA LYS A 49 -5.39 20.66 16.48
C LYS A 49 -5.84 19.47 17.35
N GLY A 50 -4.92 18.74 17.98
CA GLY A 50 -5.25 17.75 19.02
C GLY A 50 -5.84 16.43 18.52
N GLY A 51 -5.60 16.04 17.27
CA GLY A 51 -6.00 14.74 16.73
C GLY A 51 -5.18 13.58 17.29
N GLU A 52 -5.71 12.36 17.23
CA GLU A 52 -4.98 11.13 17.54
C GLU A 52 -4.51 10.45 16.25
N VAL A 53 -3.31 9.88 16.28
CA VAL A 53 -2.81 8.94 15.28
C VAL A 53 -2.96 7.52 15.82
N ILE A 54 -3.62 6.68 15.08
CA ILE A 54 -3.81 5.26 15.39
C ILE A 54 -2.75 4.47 14.62
N VAL A 55 -1.96 3.70 15.33
CA VAL A 55 -0.92 2.83 14.76
C VAL A 55 -1.29 1.39 15.07
N GLY A 56 -1.38 0.57 14.03
CA GLY A 56 -1.55 -0.86 14.15
C GLY A 56 -0.49 -1.61 13.38
N MET A 57 -0.23 -2.85 13.75
CA MET A 57 0.63 -3.77 13.02
C MET A 57 -0.19 -4.93 12.47
N SER A 58 0.32 -5.55 11.41
CA SER A 58 -0.22 -6.81 10.93
C SER A 58 -0.26 -7.83 12.09
N THR A 59 -1.44 -8.34 12.38
CA THR A 59 -1.65 -9.36 13.42
C THR A 59 -1.08 -10.71 12.98
N LYS A 60 -0.98 -10.88 11.66
CA LYS A 60 -0.34 -12.02 11.01
C LYS A 60 0.16 -11.61 9.63
N ASN A 61 1.30 -12.18 9.24
CA ASN A 61 1.77 -12.15 7.86
C ASN A 61 2.53 -13.45 7.53
N ASP A 62 2.46 -13.84 6.27
CA ASP A 62 3.21 -14.96 5.70
C ASP A 62 3.37 -14.80 4.18
N VAL A 63 4.00 -15.79 3.55
CA VAL A 63 4.06 -15.90 2.08
C VAL A 63 3.29 -17.15 1.67
N SER A 64 2.32 -17.00 0.77
CA SER A 64 1.55 -18.13 0.25
C SER A 64 2.40 -19.02 -0.67
N PRO A 65 2.02 -20.30 -0.88
CA PRO A 65 2.42 -21.02 -2.08
C PRO A 65 1.94 -20.26 -3.34
N PRO A 66 2.48 -20.57 -4.54
CA PRO A 66 1.93 -20.03 -5.77
C PRO A 66 0.44 -20.35 -5.90
N LEU A 67 -0.37 -19.35 -6.21
CA LEU A 67 -1.83 -19.48 -6.24
C LEU A 67 -2.31 -20.57 -7.23
N ARG A 68 -1.57 -20.74 -8.36
CA ARG A 68 -1.80 -21.80 -9.34
C ARG A 68 -1.56 -23.22 -8.81
N ASP A 69 -0.75 -23.38 -7.77
CA ASP A 69 -0.42 -24.66 -7.16
C ASP A 69 -1.34 -24.96 -5.95
N MET A 70 -2.13 -23.99 -5.51
CA MET A 70 -3.07 -24.14 -4.41
C MET A 70 -4.35 -24.84 -4.89
N LYS A 71 -4.94 -25.66 -4.02
CA LYS A 71 -6.24 -26.25 -4.29
C LYS A 71 -7.28 -25.13 -4.46
N GLN A 72 -7.82 -24.99 -5.67
CA GLN A 72 -8.89 -24.04 -5.93
C GLN A 72 -10.14 -24.41 -5.12
N LEU A 73 -10.54 -23.52 -4.25
CA LEU A 73 -11.72 -23.70 -3.42
C LEU A 73 -12.93 -23.16 -4.19
N PRO A 74 -14.04 -23.92 -4.21
CA PRO A 74 -15.26 -23.40 -4.80
C PRO A 74 -15.69 -22.15 -4.03
N ILE A 75 -16.32 -21.23 -4.72
CA ILE A 75 -17.02 -20.12 -4.08
C ILE A 75 -18.08 -20.72 -3.18
N GLY A 76 -17.96 -20.47 -1.89
CA GLY A 76 -18.76 -21.15 -0.87
C GLY A 76 -20.25 -20.88 -1.08
N ARG A 77 -21.08 -21.93 -0.88
CA ARG A 77 -22.52 -21.74 -0.71
C ARG A 77 -22.77 -21.09 0.65
N LYS A 78 -22.53 -19.79 0.73
CA LYS A 78 -23.18 -19.00 1.78
C LYS A 78 -24.63 -18.78 1.35
N PHE A 79 -25.54 -18.73 2.32
CA PHE A 79 -26.95 -18.49 2.07
C PHE A 79 -27.12 -17.28 1.14
N GLU A 80 -28.13 -17.30 0.26
CA GLU A 80 -28.57 -16.11 -0.49
C GLU A 80 -28.63 -14.93 0.47
N ARG A 81 -27.63 -14.07 0.39
CA ARG A 81 -27.44 -12.96 1.32
C ARG A 81 -27.48 -11.71 0.50
N GLU A 82 -28.52 -10.93 0.71
CA GLU A 82 -28.45 -9.51 0.45
C GLU A 82 -27.49 -8.94 1.52
N ALA A 83 -26.41 -8.30 1.09
CA ALA A 83 -25.61 -7.52 2.01
C ALA A 83 -26.54 -6.48 2.65
N ASN A 84 -26.52 -6.36 3.97
CA ASN A 84 -27.38 -5.41 4.66
C ASN A 84 -27.20 -4.04 3.99
N GLU A 85 -28.31 -3.38 3.63
CA GLU A 85 -28.23 -1.99 3.20
C GLU A 85 -27.49 -1.22 4.28
N ASN A 86 -26.36 -0.64 3.92
CA ASN A 86 -25.66 0.26 4.82
C ASN A 86 -26.60 1.37 5.23
N PRO A 87 -26.56 1.81 6.49
CA PRO A 87 -27.36 2.95 6.92
C PRO A 87 -27.08 4.12 5.97
N LYS A 88 -28.13 4.82 5.55
CA LYS A 88 -27.97 5.99 4.67
C LYS A 88 -26.98 6.96 5.28
N LEU A 89 -26.03 7.40 4.46
CA LEU A 89 -25.11 8.45 4.87
C LEU A 89 -25.91 9.76 5.08
N PRO A 90 -25.68 10.49 6.18
CA PRO A 90 -26.55 11.60 6.58
C PRO A 90 -26.50 12.83 5.68
N GLY A 91 -25.45 13.01 4.88
CA GLY A 91 -25.11 14.26 4.18
C GLY A 91 -26.03 14.70 3.06
N SER A 92 -26.93 13.85 2.60
CA SER A 92 -27.76 14.09 1.43
C SER A 92 -28.86 15.18 1.58
N LEU A 93 -28.93 15.86 2.71
CA LEU A 93 -30.02 16.81 2.98
C LEU A 93 -29.82 18.20 2.37
N ALA A 94 -28.60 18.62 2.08
CA ALA A 94 -28.28 19.97 1.61
C ALA A 94 -28.67 20.24 0.15
N HIS A 95 -28.81 19.21 -0.69
CA HIS A 95 -29.08 19.33 -2.13
C HIS A 95 -30.44 18.77 -2.58
N LYS A 96 -31.39 18.69 -1.67
CA LYS A 96 -32.76 18.26 -1.99
C LYS A 96 -33.45 19.27 -2.89
N ASN A 97 -33.47 19.24 -4.14
CA ASN A 97 -34.15 20.10 -5.12
C ASN A 97 -33.27 21.19 -5.77
N SER A 98 -31.99 21.02 -5.89
CA SER A 98 -31.17 21.90 -6.75
C SER A 98 -31.35 21.51 -8.20
N VAL A 99 -31.60 22.49 -9.07
CA VAL A 99 -31.51 22.27 -10.52
C VAL A 99 -30.05 21.95 -10.84
N ASP A 100 -29.82 20.90 -11.60
CA ASP A 100 -28.48 20.56 -12.10
C ASP A 100 -28.14 21.47 -13.29
N PRO A 101 -27.23 22.45 -13.12
CA PRO A 101 -26.94 23.44 -14.16
C PRO A 101 -25.96 22.92 -15.24
N VAL A 102 -25.39 21.71 -15.04
CA VAL A 102 -24.33 21.17 -15.90
C VAL A 102 -24.73 19.87 -16.58
N VAL A 103 -26.06 19.65 -16.73
CA VAL A 103 -26.60 18.48 -17.47
C VAL A 103 -26.23 18.58 -18.94
N GLN A 104 -25.61 17.54 -19.43
CA GLN A 104 -25.33 17.33 -20.84
C GLN A 104 -26.50 16.54 -21.46
N SER A 105 -27.40 17.27 -22.09
CA SER A 105 -28.65 16.73 -22.73
C SER A 105 -28.41 16.29 -24.18
N ALA A 106 -29.40 15.64 -24.77
CA ALA A 106 -29.42 15.28 -26.19
C ALA A 106 -29.14 16.47 -27.12
N ASP A 107 -29.71 17.63 -26.84
CA ASP A 107 -29.52 18.84 -27.67
C ASP A 107 -28.06 19.31 -27.64
N SER A 108 -27.39 19.20 -26.50
CA SER A 108 -25.96 19.54 -26.37
C SER A 108 -25.04 18.60 -27.16
N LEU A 109 -25.50 17.39 -27.48
CA LEU A 109 -24.78 16.37 -28.22
C LEU A 109 -24.98 16.42 -29.74
N LEU A 110 -26.05 17.11 -30.23
CA LEU A 110 -26.32 17.18 -31.68
C LEU A 110 -25.13 17.73 -32.50
N ALA A 111 -24.34 18.62 -31.93
CA ALA A 111 -23.13 19.16 -32.56
C ALA A 111 -22.03 18.13 -32.76
N PHE A 112 -22.09 17.00 -32.08
CA PHE A 112 -21.09 15.92 -32.10
C PHE A 112 -21.63 14.63 -32.71
N ALA A 113 -22.74 14.70 -33.42
CA ALA A 113 -23.36 13.54 -34.08
C ALA A 113 -22.35 12.86 -35.03
N GLY A 114 -22.17 11.57 -34.85
CA GLY A 114 -21.22 10.74 -35.64
C GLY A 114 -19.88 10.50 -34.99
N LEU A 115 -19.55 11.15 -33.86
CA LEU A 115 -18.40 10.79 -33.04
C LEU A 115 -18.83 9.67 -32.07
N ASN A 116 -18.26 8.51 -32.21
CA ASN A 116 -18.62 7.33 -31.39
C ASN A 116 -17.43 6.85 -30.58
N MET A 117 -17.73 6.28 -29.41
CA MET A 117 -16.71 5.52 -28.68
C MET A 117 -16.11 4.43 -29.56
N PRO A 118 -14.81 4.14 -29.41
CA PRO A 118 -14.17 3.03 -30.11
C PRO A 118 -14.87 1.70 -29.81
N SER A 119 -14.97 0.82 -30.81
CA SER A 119 -15.45 -0.54 -30.59
C SER A 119 -14.51 -1.31 -29.67
N PRO A 120 -14.99 -2.26 -28.86
CA PRO A 120 -14.16 -3.07 -28.01
C PRO A 120 -13.09 -3.85 -28.80
N LEU A 121 -11.85 -3.83 -28.30
CA LEU A 121 -10.75 -4.69 -28.75
C LEU A 121 -10.95 -6.11 -28.23
N LEU A 122 -11.31 -6.23 -26.98
CA LEU A 122 -11.73 -7.47 -26.31
C LEU A 122 -13.08 -7.24 -25.62
N ASN A 123 -13.89 -8.30 -25.60
CA ASN A 123 -15.19 -8.28 -24.94
C ASN A 123 -15.57 -9.72 -24.56
N PHE A 124 -15.42 -10.11 -23.29
CA PHE A 124 -15.59 -11.48 -22.83
C PHE A 124 -16.33 -11.56 -21.48
N ASP A 125 -16.89 -12.75 -21.19
CA ASP A 125 -17.58 -12.99 -19.94
C ASP A 125 -16.58 -13.04 -18.78
N GLY A 126 -16.91 -12.31 -17.71
CA GLY A 126 -16.24 -12.41 -16.43
C GLY A 126 -16.92 -13.43 -15.51
N ILE A 127 -16.75 -13.27 -14.21
CA ILE A 127 -17.37 -14.13 -13.19
C ILE A 127 -18.89 -13.95 -13.21
N PHE A 128 -19.65 -15.02 -12.98
CA PHE A 128 -21.10 -14.97 -13.03
C PHE A 128 -21.78 -15.90 -12.01
N PHE A 129 -22.99 -15.58 -11.69
CA PHE A 129 -23.96 -16.40 -10.94
C PHE A 129 -25.06 -16.90 -11.89
N PRO A 130 -25.62 -18.12 -11.72
CA PRO A 130 -25.25 -19.18 -10.78
C PRO A 130 -24.11 -20.05 -11.32
N GLY A 131 -23.38 -20.70 -10.42
CA GLY A 131 -22.45 -21.78 -10.76
C GLY A 131 -21.02 -21.53 -10.34
N VAL A 132 -20.54 -20.30 -10.34
CA VAL A 132 -19.15 -19.97 -10.00
C VAL A 132 -18.99 -18.80 -9.04
N ALA A 133 -20.01 -17.97 -8.87
CA ALA A 133 -20.04 -16.91 -7.89
C ALA A 133 -20.67 -17.35 -6.55
N CYS A 134 -20.49 -16.57 -5.51
CA CYS A 134 -21.23 -16.79 -4.26
C CYS A 134 -22.75 -16.75 -4.49
N ASN A 135 -23.49 -17.32 -3.56
CA ASN A 135 -24.94 -17.11 -3.47
C ASN A 135 -25.20 -15.74 -2.80
N CYS A 136 -24.61 -14.69 -3.33
CA CYS A 136 -24.70 -13.35 -2.79
C CYS A 136 -25.02 -12.33 -3.90
N ALA A 137 -25.56 -11.22 -3.50
CA ALA A 137 -25.72 -10.01 -4.27
C ALA A 137 -25.54 -8.82 -3.33
N PRO A 138 -24.98 -7.75 -3.82
CA PRO A 138 -24.49 -7.51 -5.18
C PRO A 138 -23.11 -8.16 -5.46
N PRO A 139 -22.65 -8.20 -6.73
CA PRO A 139 -21.32 -8.73 -7.05
C PRO A 139 -20.17 -7.78 -6.70
N ASP A 140 -20.37 -6.49 -6.61
CA ASP A 140 -19.35 -5.46 -6.36
C ASP A 140 -18.14 -5.66 -7.26
N THR A 141 -18.38 -5.45 -8.56
CA THR A 141 -17.48 -5.86 -9.62
C THR A 141 -16.26 -4.94 -9.70
N ASN A 142 -15.09 -5.51 -9.49
CA ASN A 142 -13.81 -4.82 -9.58
C ASN A 142 -12.87 -5.59 -10.50
N GLY A 143 -11.92 -4.93 -11.16
CA GLY A 143 -10.97 -5.62 -12.00
C GLY A 143 -9.87 -4.73 -12.53
N GLU A 144 -8.66 -5.24 -12.52
CA GLU A 144 -7.46 -4.48 -12.85
C GLU A 144 -6.65 -5.15 -13.96
N VAL A 145 -5.99 -4.36 -14.78
CA VAL A 145 -5.11 -4.79 -15.85
C VAL A 145 -3.64 -4.63 -15.47
N GLY A 146 -2.88 -5.70 -15.58
CA GLY A 146 -1.43 -5.68 -15.39
C GLY A 146 -0.67 -5.80 -16.71
N ALA A 147 0.60 -6.20 -16.62
CA ALA A 147 1.46 -6.31 -17.80
C ALA A 147 0.98 -7.36 -18.81
N THR A 148 0.53 -8.53 -18.34
CA THR A 148 0.17 -9.69 -19.20
C THR A 148 -1.16 -10.33 -18.83
N GLN A 149 -1.75 -9.93 -17.73
CA GLN A 149 -2.95 -10.53 -17.15
C GLN A 149 -3.98 -9.46 -16.82
N TYR A 150 -5.23 -9.86 -16.74
CA TYR A 150 -6.33 -9.11 -16.16
C TYR A 150 -6.87 -9.92 -14.99
N VAL A 151 -7.08 -9.30 -13.84
CA VAL A 151 -7.66 -9.94 -12.66
C VAL A 151 -9.01 -9.30 -12.39
N GLN A 152 -10.05 -10.12 -12.33
CA GLN A 152 -11.38 -9.70 -11.91
C GLN A 152 -11.71 -10.24 -10.54
N MET A 153 -12.33 -9.40 -9.72
CA MET A 153 -12.90 -9.79 -8.45
C MET A 153 -14.39 -9.47 -8.40
N VAL A 154 -15.09 -10.29 -7.65
CA VAL A 154 -16.47 -10.06 -7.24
C VAL A 154 -16.58 -10.47 -5.77
N ASN A 155 -17.67 -10.11 -5.10
CA ASN A 155 -17.91 -10.57 -3.75
C ASN A 155 -17.67 -12.08 -3.63
N GLU A 156 -16.68 -12.42 -2.80
CA GLU A 156 -16.19 -13.75 -2.47
C GLU A 156 -15.57 -14.57 -3.62
N GLY A 157 -15.22 -13.93 -4.76
CA GLY A 157 -14.61 -14.64 -5.89
C GLY A 157 -13.60 -13.84 -6.69
N PHE A 158 -12.67 -14.54 -7.33
CA PHE A 158 -11.70 -13.94 -8.25
C PHE A 158 -11.42 -14.84 -9.46
N GLN A 159 -10.95 -14.23 -10.54
CA GLN A 159 -10.51 -14.92 -11.74
C GLN A 159 -9.38 -14.17 -12.42
N VAL A 160 -8.41 -14.91 -12.94
CA VAL A 160 -7.27 -14.36 -13.69
C VAL A 160 -7.44 -14.72 -15.16
N PHE A 161 -7.29 -13.73 -16.03
CA PHE A 161 -7.40 -13.86 -17.47
C PHE A 161 -6.09 -13.50 -18.16
N ASN A 162 -5.85 -14.12 -19.31
CA ASN A 162 -4.80 -13.69 -20.22
C ASN A 162 -5.23 -12.36 -20.87
N LYS A 163 -4.44 -11.32 -20.70
CA LYS A 163 -4.73 -9.96 -21.17
C LYS A 163 -4.95 -9.86 -22.69
N SER A 164 -4.19 -10.62 -23.47
CA SER A 164 -4.25 -10.51 -24.94
C SER A 164 -5.41 -11.29 -25.57
N THR A 165 -5.97 -12.27 -24.86
CA THR A 165 -7.01 -13.16 -25.43
C THR A 165 -8.33 -13.15 -24.67
N GLY A 166 -8.35 -12.65 -23.43
CA GLY A 166 -9.50 -12.78 -22.52
C GLY A 166 -9.75 -14.21 -22.01
N ALA A 167 -8.86 -15.16 -22.33
CA ALA A 167 -9.01 -16.54 -21.88
C ALA A 167 -8.68 -16.66 -20.39
N SER A 168 -9.46 -17.48 -19.65
CA SER A 168 -9.18 -17.78 -18.25
C SER A 168 -7.84 -18.49 -18.09
N VAL A 169 -7.01 -18.00 -17.17
CA VAL A 169 -5.73 -18.58 -16.75
C VAL A 169 -5.88 -19.30 -15.43
N LEU A 170 -6.67 -18.74 -14.52
CA LEU A 170 -6.94 -19.33 -13.20
C LEU A 170 -8.34 -18.91 -12.74
N GLY A 171 -9.04 -19.84 -12.14
CA GLY A 171 -10.38 -19.59 -11.60
C GLY A 171 -11.49 -19.80 -12.64
N PRO A 172 -12.73 -19.35 -12.33
CA PRO A 172 -13.12 -18.59 -11.14
C PRO A 172 -13.01 -19.42 -9.85
N SER A 173 -12.55 -18.80 -8.79
CA SER A 173 -12.28 -19.42 -7.50
C SER A 173 -12.76 -18.56 -6.34
N GLY A 174 -13.13 -19.19 -5.23
CA GLY A 174 -13.43 -18.47 -4.00
C GLY A 174 -12.21 -17.71 -3.49
N ILE A 175 -12.40 -16.49 -3.01
CA ILE A 175 -11.33 -15.64 -2.49
C ILE A 175 -10.58 -16.30 -1.33
N THR A 176 -11.24 -17.20 -0.57
CA THR A 176 -10.63 -18.02 0.49
C THR A 176 -9.53 -18.94 -0.03
N THR A 177 -9.44 -19.18 -1.34
CA THR A 177 -8.28 -19.87 -1.94
C THR A 177 -7.00 -19.12 -1.66
N LEU A 178 -6.98 -17.79 -1.87
CA LEU A 178 -5.83 -16.94 -1.58
C LEU A 178 -5.39 -17.02 -0.10
N TRP A 179 -6.34 -17.24 0.80
CA TRP A 179 -6.10 -17.29 2.26
C TRP A 179 -5.94 -18.71 2.80
N ALA A 180 -6.00 -19.76 1.99
CA ALA A 180 -5.87 -21.12 2.45
C ALA A 180 -4.52 -21.35 3.15
N GLY A 181 -4.56 -21.95 4.36
CA GLY A 181 -3.40 -22.15 5.23
C GLY A 181 -2.94 -20.91 6.00
N PHE A 182 -3.48 -19.72 5.72
CA PHE A 182 -3.17 -18.50 6.47
C PHE A 182 -3.75 -18.54 7.90
N GLY A 183 -4.99 -19.06 8.07
CA GLY A 183 -5.70 -19.07 9.34
C GLY A 183 -6.29 -17.71 9.73
N GLY A 184 -6.96 -17.66 10.91
CA GLY A 184 -7.59 -16.44 11.39
C GLY A 184 -8.82 -16.02 10.57
N VAL A 185 -9.23 -14.76 10.73
CA VAL A 185 -10.46 -14.23 10.11
C VAL A 185 -10.36 -14.17 8.59
N CYS A 186 -9.22 -13.81 8.03
CA CYS A 186 -9.00 -13.74 6.58
C CYS A 186 -9.28 -15.06 5.87
N GLN A 187 -8.95 -16.19 6.48
CA GLN A 187 -9.26 -17.50 5.91
C GLN A 187 -10.72 -17.93 6.16
N ASN A 188 -11.26 -17.65 7.35
CA ASN A 188 -12.47 -18.29 7.83
C ASN A 188 -13.73 -17.42 7.74
N ASN A 189 -13.57 -16.10 7.67
CA ASN A 189 -14.65 -15.13 7.81
C ASN A 189 -14.56 -14.01 6.77
N SER A 190 -14.33 -14.37 5.49
CA SER A 190 -14.45 -13.42 4.38
C SER A 190 -15.83 -12.74 4.42
N SER A 191 -15.87 -11.46 4.25
CA SER A 191 -17.12 -10.67 4.32
C SER A 191 -17.44 -9.92 3.02
N GLY A 192 -16.52 -9.86 2.07
CA GLY A 192 -16.75 -9.25 0.75
C GLY A 192 -15.94 -7.97 0.52
N ASP A 193 -16.48 -7.08 -0.29
CA ASP A 193 -15.94 -5.81 -0.78
C ASP A 193 -14.47 -5.93 -1.21
N PRO A 194 -14.15 -6.85 -2.14
CA PRO A 194 -12.78 -7.02 -2.58
C PRO A 194 -12.36 -5.90 -3.51
N VAL A 195 -11.10 -5.49 -3.44
CA VAL A 195 -10.46 -4.60 -4.41
C VAL A 195 -9.19 -5.25 -4.92
N VAL A 196 -8.99 -5.23 -6.24
CA VAL A 196 -7.73 -5.59 -6.87
C VAL A 196 -7.15 -4.38 -7.58
N LEU A 197 -5.85 -4.14 -7.34
CA LEU A 197 -5.06 -3.12 -8.02
C LEU A 197 -3.76 -3.71 -8.56
N TYR A 198 -3.20 -3.06 -9.56
CA TYR A 198 -1.87 -3.34 -10.05
C TYR A 198 -0.91 -2.21 -9.66
N ASP A 199 -0.08 -2.47 -8.66
CA ASP A 199 1.02 -1.58 -8.31
C ASP A 199 2.05 -1.56 -9.43
N GLN A 200 1.86 -0.68 -10.40
CA GLN A 200 2.73 -0.54 -11.57
C GLN A 200 4.16 -0.10 -11.20
N LEU A 201 4.35 0.57 -10.05
CA LEU A 201 5.66 1.01 -9.57
C LEU A 201 6.53 -0.17 -9.13
N ALA A 202 5.90 -1.22 -8.63
CA ALA A 202 6.56 -2.44 -8.18
C ALA A 202 6.35 -3.64 -9.12
N ASN A 203 5.45 -3.53 -10.11
CA ASN A 203 4.93 -4.63 -10.91
C ASN A 203 4.36 -5.75 -10.02
N ARG A 204 3.37 -5.41 -9.19
CA ARG A 204 2.75 -6.31 -8.22
C ARG A 204 1.24 -6.16 -8.22
N TRP A 205 0.56 -7.27 -8.00
CA TRP A 205 -0.86 -7.30 -7.72
C TRP A 205 -1.10 -7.05 -6.24
N VAL A 206 -2.10 -6.26 -5.92
CA VAL A 206 -2.57 -6.00 -4.56
C VAL A 206 -4.04 -6.39 -4.51
N ILE A 207 -4.38 -7.31 -3.62
CA ILE A 207 -5.74 -7.81 -3.44
C ILE A 207 -6.15 -7.57 -2.00
N THR A 208 -7.35 -7.01 -1.80
CA THR A 208 -7.90 -6.77 -0.47
C THR A 208 -9.28 -7.38 -0.32
N GLN A 209 -9.66 -7.62 0.91
CA GLN A 209 -11.02 -7.90 1.35
C GLN A 209 -11.17 -7.59 2.83
N PHE A 210 -12.32 -7.16 3.24
CA PHE A 210 -12.59 -7.09 4.66
C PHE A 210 -13.03 -8.45 5.24
N ALA A 211 -12.83 -8.64 6.54
CA ALA A 211 -13.17 -9.88 7.24
C ALA A 211 -13.66 -9.63 8.67
N GLY A 212 -14.52 -10.49 9.19
CA GLY A 212 -15.00 -10.42 10.57
C GLY A 212 -15.98 -11.51 10.93
N VAL A 213 -16.19 -11.73 12.22
CA VAL A 213 -17.11 -12.79 12.71
C VAL A 213 -18.57 -12.33 12.66
N SER A 214 -18.85 -11.13 13.11
CA SER A 214 -20.21 -10.55 13.14
C SER A 214 -20.34 -9.32 12.25
N VAL A 215 -19.33 -8.47 12.28
CA VAL A 215 -19.13 -7.32 11.39
C VAL A 215 -17.67 -7.29 10.96
N PRO A 216 -17.33 -6.73 9.79
CA PRO A 216 -15.94 -6.57 9.37
C PRO A 216 -15.18 -5.66 10.33
N THR A 217 -14.16 -6.20 10.97
CA THR A 217 -13.24 -5.51 11.89
C THR A 217 -11.80 -5.59 11.45
N ASP A 218 -11.55 -6.40 10.42
CA ASP A 218 -10.20 -6.71 9.94
C ASP A 218 -10.13 -6.50 8.44
N GLU A 219 -8.98 -5.99 7.99
CA GLU A 219 -8.63 -5.88 6.58
C GLU A 219 -7.56 -6.89 6.23
N CYS A 220 -7.80 -7.62 5.15
CA CYS A 220 -6.92 -8.66 4.64
C CYS A 220 -6.30 -8.18 3.33
N ILE A 221 -4.99 -7.98 3.30
CA ILE A 221 -4.28 -7.49 2.13
C ILE A 221 -3.22 -8.49 1.68
N ALA A 222 -3.19 -8.80 0.40
CA ALA A 222 -2.21 -9.68 -0.21
C ALA A 222 -1.49 -8.96 -1.36
N VAL A 223 -0.15 -8.96 -1.33
CA VAL A 223 0.71 -8.35 -2.35
C VAL A 223 1.48 -9.44 -3.06
N SER A 224 1.35 -9.56 -4.38
CA SER A 224 2.04 -10.61 -5.13
C SER A 224 3.56 -10.44 -5.06
N THR A 225 4.29 -11.56 -5.05
CA THR A 225 5.77 -11.53 -5.01
C THR A 225 6.39 -11.26 -6.38
N THR A 226 5.62 -11.38 -7.46
CA THR A 226 6.01 -11.12 -8.85
C THR A 226 4.86 -10.45 -9.60
N SER A 227 5.06 -10.11 -10.88
CA SER A 227 4.01 -9.60 -11.76
C SER A 227 2.98 -10.65 -12.22
N ASP A 228 3.19 -11.93 -11.88
CA ASP A 228 2.25 -13.02 -12.19
C ASP A 228 1.19 -13.13 -11.08
N ALA A 229 -0.07 -12.82 -11.41
CA ALA A 229 -1.20 -12.92 -10.49
C ALA A 229 -1.47 -14.34 -10.00
N THR A 230 -0.97 -15.36 -10.69
CA THR A 230 -1.10 -16.77 -10.27
C THR A 230 0.06 -17.24 -9.39
N GLY A 231 1.01 -16.35 -9.08
CA GLY A 231 2.18 -16.61 -8.24
C GLY A 231 1.88 -16.60 -6.75
N SER A 232 2.94 -16.46 -5.95
CA SER A 232 2.85 -16.33 -4.49
C SER A 232 2.52 -14.91 -4.06
N TYR A 233 1.93 -14.77 -2.88
CA TYR A 233 1.55 -13.49 -2.28
C TYR A 233 2.11 -13.35 -0.86
N ASN A 234 2.63 -12.19 -0.54
CA ASN A 234 2.83 -11.72 0.83
C ASN A 234 1.44 -11.38 1.39
N ARG A 235 0.96 -12.12 2.39
CA ARG A 235 -0.40 -11.97 2.95
C ARG A 235 -0.36 -11.33 4.32
N TYR A 236 -1.34 -10.48 4.60
CA TYR A 236 -1.42 -9.69 5.82
C TYR A 236 -2.84 -9.66 6.36
N ALA A 237 -3.00 -9.79 7.68
CA ALA A 237 -4.22 -9.48 8.39
C ALA A 237 -4.00 -8.26 9.30
N PHE A 238 -4.84 -7.25 9.16
CA PHE A 238 -4.83 -6.04 9.99
C PHE A 238 -6.13 -5.94 10.77
N HIS A 239 -6.04 -5.88 12.10
CA HIS A 239 -7.20 -5.58 12.93
C HIS A 239 -7.36 -4.07 13.05
N LEU A 240 -8.51 -3.53 12.59
CA LEU A 240 -8.73 -2.08 12.50
C LEU A 240 -9.42 -1.50 13.74
N GLY A 241 -10.05 -2.34 14.55
CA GLY A 241 -10.76 -1.94 15.77
C GLY A 241 -12.06 -2.70 15.98
N SER A 242 -12.95 -2.18 16.81
CA SER A 242 -14.22 -2.83 17.18
C SER A 242 -15.44 -2.30 16.42
N ASN A 243 -15.26 -1.32 15.53
CA ASN A 243 -16.31 -0.76 14.70
C ASN A 243 -16.52 -1.60 13.43
N PHE A 244 -17.60 -1.36 12.73
CA PHE A 244 -17.84 -1.88 11.39
C PHE A 244 -17.18 -0.95 10.36
N PHE A 245 -16.21 -1.46 9.62
CA PHE A 245 -15.50 -0.76 8.54
C PHE A 245 -16.06 -1.25 7.20
N ASP A 246 -16.63 -0.35 6.43
CA ASP A 246 -17.38 -0.62 5.22
C ASP A 246 -16.83 0.16 4.03
N TYR A 247 -17.07 -0.33 2.80
CA TYR A 247 -16.66 0.33 1.56
C TYR A 247 -15.13 0.58 1.51
N PRO A 248 -14.29 -0.48 1.64
CA PRO A 248 -12.84 -0.35 1.67
C PRO A 248 -12.28 -0.08 0.27
N HIS A 249 -11.89 1.15 -0.01
CA HIS A 249 -11.29 1.50 -1.28
C HIS A 249 -9.81 1.82 -1.15
N LEU A 250 -9.02 0.97 -1.80
CA LEU A 250 -7.56 1.04 -1.82
C LEU A 250 -7.05 1.87 -2.99
N SER A 251 -5.88 2.47 -2.82
CA SER A 251 -5.11 3.13 -3.87
C SER A 251 -3.61 2.85 -3.71
N VAL A 252 -2.90 2.93 -4.83
CA VAL A 252 -1.44 2.84 -4.87
C VAL A 252 -0.83 4.23 -4.91
N TRP A 253 0.11 4.51 -4.00
CA TRP A 253 0.91 5.73 -3.99
C TRP A 253 2.38 5.37 -3.74
N PRO A 254 3.35 6.22 -4.08
CA PRO A 254 4.77 5.84 -3.98
C PRO A 254 5.22 5.41 -2.58
N ASP A 255 4.69 6.00 -1.52
CA ASP A 255 5.12 5.81 -0.13
C ASP A 255 4.26 4.81 0.66
N ALA A 256 2.98 4.62 0.29
CA ALA A 256 2.07 3.71 0.98
C ALA A 256 0.97 3.18 0.07
N TYR A 257 0.26 2.15 0.51
CA TYR A 257 -1.08 1.82 0.04
C TYR A 257 -2.08 2.57 0.91
N TYR A 258 -2.90 3.43 0.30
CA TYR A 258 -3.88 4.23 1.03
C TYR A 258 -5.28 3.65 0.88
N MET A 259 -6.10 3.78 1.90
CA MET A 259 -7.46 3.28 1.90
C MET A 259 -8.38 4.26 2.63
N ALA A 260 -9.62 4.34 2.16
CA ALA A 260 -10.71 5.00 2.87
C ALA A 260 -11.80 4.00 3.21
N MET A 261 -12.42 4.16 4.36
CA MET A 261 -13.56 3.35 4.80
C MET A 261 -14.64 4.20 5.44
N ASN A 262 -15.88 3.82 5.26
CA ASN A 262 -17.02 4.32 5.99
C ASN A 262 -17.13 3.56 7.31
N VAL A 263 -17.05 4.27 8.43
CA VAL A 263 -17.08 3.63 9.76
C VAL A 263 -18.45 3.74 10.36
N PHE A 264 -19.02 2.60 10.74
CA PHE A 264 -20.24 2.48 11.50
C PHE A 264 -19.95 1.97 12.91
N ASN A 265 -20.86 2.17 13.84
CA ASN A 265 -20.74 1.58 15.15
C ASN A 265 -20.65 0.04 15.06
N SER A 266 -20.23 -0.61 16.13
CA SER A 266 -20.04 -2.08 16.18
C SER A 266 -21.30 -2.89 15.88
N ALA A 267 -22.48 -2.30 15.91
CA ALA A 267 -23.76 -2.90 15.53
C ALA A 267 -24.12 -2.66 14.05
N GLY A 268 -23.36 -1.83 13.31
CA GLY A 268 -23.65 -1.45 11.92
C GLY A 268 -24.88 -0.56 11.75
N THR A 269 -25.31 0.12 12.80
CA THR A 269 -26.61 0.85 12.81
C THR A 269 -26.46 2.37 12.74
N ALA A 270 -25.28 2.90 12.98
CA ALA A 270 -25.03 4.35 12.97
C ALA A 270 -23.71 4.65 12.31
N PHE A 271 -23.72 5.54 11.32
CA PHE A 271 -22.52 6.07 10.69
C PHE A 271 -21.77 6.99 11.67
N LEU A 272 -20.48 6.77 11.80
CA LEU A 272 -19.59 7.54 12.68
C LEU A 272 -18.75 8.57 11.91
N GLY A 273 -18.55 8.37 10.62
CA GLY A 273 -17.75 9.19 9.72
C GLY A 273 -16.78 8.35 8.88
N PRO A 274 -16.14 8.94 7.86
CA PRO A 274 -15.11 8.28 7.07
C PRO A 274 -13.80 8.23 7.84
N GLN A 275 -12.96 7.22 7.54
CA GLN A 275 -11.65 7.05 8.16
C GLN A 275 -10.59 6.69 7.12
N PRO A 276 -9.45 7.44 7.08
CA PRO A 276 -8.35 7.15 6.18
C PRO A 276 -7.33 6.22 6.84
N PHE A 277 -6.69 5.38 6.01
CA PHE A 277 -5.63 4.47 6.39
C PHE A 277 -4.46 4.56 5.42
N ALA A 278 -3.24 4.35 5.92
CA ALA A 278 -2.03 4.18 5.14
C ALA A 278 -1.31 2.91 5.60
N PHE A 279 -1.06 1.98 4.68
CA PHE A 279 -0.35 0.73 4.94
C PHE A 279 1.08 0.80 4.42
N ASP A 280 2.05 0.31 5.19
CA ASP A 280 3.48 0.36 4.87
C ASP A 280 3.81 -0.51 3.63
N ARG A 281 3.66 0.11 2.46
CA ARG A 281 3.90 -0.53 1.15
C ARG A 281 5.29 -1.16 1.06
N ALA A 282 6.32 -0.49 1.57
CA ALA A 282 7.69 -0.99 1.49
C ALA A 282 7.88 -2.31 2.24
N LYS A 283 7.31 -2.42 3.46
CA LYS A 283 7.34 -3.67 4.22
C LYS A 283 6.47 -4.74 3.61
N MET A 284 5.30 -4.37 3.08
CA MET A 284 4.39 -5.33 2.44
C MET A 284 5.00 -5.93 1.18
N LEU A 285 5.67 -5.14 0.35
CA LEU A 285 6.43 -5.62 -0.80
C LEU A 285 7.57 -6.56 -0.41
N ALA A 286 8.21 -6.29 0.74
CA ALA A 286 9.31 -7.10 1.26
C ALA A 286 8.87 -8.36 2.03
N GLY A 287 7.59 -8.60 2.25
CA GLY A 287 7.06 -9.73 3.04
C GLY A 287 7.33 -9.60 4.55
N LEU A 288 7.65 -8.40 5.04
CA LEU A 288 7.94 -8.12 6.44
C LEU A 288 6.67 -7.74 7.20
N PRO A 289 6.62 -7.93 8.55
CA PRO A 289 5.53 -7.40 9.36
C PRO A 289 5.32 -5.91 9.06
N ALA A 290 4.09 -5.56 8.64
CA ALA A 290 3.77 -4.23 8.16
C ALA A 290 2.94 -3.46 9.18
N THR A 291 3.09 -2.14 9.18
CA THR A 291 2.36 -1.20 10.01
C THR A 291 1.28 -0.53 9.18
N PHE A 292 0.13 -0.21 9.78
CA PHE A 292 -0.76 0.81 9.25
C PHE A 292 -0.81 2.03 10.17
N ILE A 293 -1.12 3.18 9.58
CA ILE A 293 -1.37 4.44 10.28
C ILE A 293 -2.72 4.97 9.84
N SER A 294 -3.51 5.47 10.79
CA SER A 294 -4.78 6.15 10.56
C SER A 294 -4.89 7.35 11.48
N THR A 295 -5.61 8.39 11.06
CA THR A 295 -5.91 9.56 11.90
C THR A 295 -7.27 9.43 12.61
N GLY A 296 -7.85 8.23 12.59
CA GLY A 296 -9.17 7.99 13.16
C GLY A 296 -10.30 8.50 12.27
N VAL A 297 -11.53 8.44 12.80
CA VAL A 297 -12.71 8.96 12.12
C VAL A 297 -12.59 10.47 11.96
N THR A 298 -12.75 10.95 10.73
CA THR A 298 -12.61 12.38 10.39
C THR A 298 -13.98 13.06 10.42
N GLY A 299 -14.07 14.24 11.05
CA GLY A 299 -15.26 15.13 11.02
C GLY A 299 -16.54 14.59 11.64
N GLY A 300 -16.60 13.33 11.99
CA GLY A 300 -17.77 12.68 12.58
C GLY A 300 -18.90 12.39 11.58
N PRO A 301 -20.15 12.15 12.06
CA PRO A 301 -21.26 11.69 11.21
C PRO A 301 -21.79 12.72 10.20
N SER A 302 -21.32 13.95 10.25
CA SER A 302 -21.68 15.02 9.30
C SER A 302 -20.66 15.15 8.15
N GLU A 303 -19.56 14.44 8.20
CA GLU A 303 -18.58 14.39 7.13
C GLU A 303 -19.07 13.42 6.04
N GLU A 304 -18.82 13.79 4.79
CA GLU A 304 -19.15 12.93 3.64
C GLU A 304 -18.05 11.88 3.40
N THR A 305 -18.35 10.89 2.56
CA THR A 305 -17.36 9.87 2.19
C THR A 305 -16.28 10.44 1.27
N TYR A 306 -15.07 9.90 1.35
CA TYR A 306 -13.98 10.26 0.43
C TYR A 306 -13.27 9.01 -0.10
N LEU A 307 -12.63 9.16 -1.26
CA LEU A 307 -11.79 8.14 -1.87
C LEU A 307 -10.34 8.62 -1.95
N PRO A 308 -9.36 7.74 -1.75
CA PRO A 308 -7.97 8.00 -2.09
C PRO A 308 -7.77 8.01 -3.60
N ALA A 309 -6.91 8.90 -4.09
CA ALA A 309 -6.54 8.96 -5.49
C ALA A 309 -5.56 7.82 -5.82
N ASP A 310 -5.88 7.05 -6.85
CA ASP A 310 -5.11 5.91 -7.32
C ASP A 310 -4.27 6.28 -8.55
N LEU A 311 -3.00 5.88 -8.55
CA LEU A 311 -1.99 6.31 -9.51
C LEU A 311 -2.11 5.58 -10.85
N ASP A 312 -2.44 6.33 -11.90
CA ASP A 312 -2.34 5.91 -13.31
C ASP A 312 -1.11 6.51 -14.00
N GLY A 313 -0.62 5.78 -15.02
CA GLY A 313 0.46 6.23 -15.88
C GLY A 313 1.85 6.14 -15.25
N SER A 314 2.87 6.41 -16.05
CA SER A 314 4.27 6.21 -15.68
C SER A 314 4.92 7.43 -15.00
N VAL A 315 4.28 8.61 -15.03
CA VAL A 315 4.80 9.82 -14.42
C VAL A 315 4.38 9.90 -12.97
N LEU A 316 5.36 9.87 -12.07
CA LEU A 316 5.10 9.92 -10.62
C LEU A 316 4.51 11.27 -10.19
N PRO A 317 3.78 11.30 -9.07
CA PRO A 317 3.49 12.55 -8.37
C PRO A 317 4.78 13.30 -8.04
N PRO A 318 4.73 14.62 -7.82
CA PRO A 318 5.89 15.36 -7.33
C PRO A 318 6.55 14.69 -6.13
N ALA A 319 7.88 14.72 -6.06
CA ALA A 319 8.62 14.04 -5.00
C ALA A 319 8.16 14.51 -3.62
N GLY A 320 7.76 13.58 -2.76
CA GLY A 320 7.25 13.87 -1.41
C GLY A 320 5.81 14.41 -1.39
N ALA A 321 5.09 14.37 -2.51
CA ALA A 321 3.67 14.74 -2.54
C ALA A 321 2.85 13.83 -1.63
N PRO A 322 2.03 14.38 -0.72
CA PRO A 322 1.13 13.59 0.11
C PRO A 322 0.07 12.90 -0.76
N ALA A 323 -0.48 11.79 -0.28
CA ALA A 323 -1.60 11.16 -0.95
C ALA A 323 -2.83 12.07 -0.90
N THR A 324 -3.50 12.16 -2.04
CA THR A 324 -4.70 12.99 -2.22
C THR A 324 -5.95 12.18 -1.99
N PHE A 325 -6.91 12.73 -1.25
CA PHE A 325 -8.26 12.18 -1.08
C PHE A 325 -9.27 13.24 -1.52
N VAL A 326 -10.34 12.82 -2.18
CA VAL A 326 -11.44 13.71 -2.56
C VAL A 326 -12.72 13.23 -1.90
N GLU A 327 -13.44 14.17 -1.28
CA GLU A 327 -14.72 13.93 -0.62
C GLU A 327 -15.88 14.09 -1.61
N TRP A 328 -16.92 13.29 -1.44
CA TRP A 328 -18.19 13.47 -2.16
C TRP A 328 -18.79 14.84 -1.86
N PRO A 329 -19.22 15.61 -2.89
CA PRO A 329 -19.60 17.01 -2.70
C PRO A 329 -21.02 17.20 -2.14
N GLY A 330 -21.48 16.33 -1.24
CA GLY A 330 -22.74 16.46 -0.52
C GLY A 330 -22.89 17.78 0.25
N THR A 331 -21.77 18.39 0.63
CA THR A 331 -21.72 19.72 1.26
C THR A 331 -21.70 20.89 0.26
N GLY A 332 -21.72 20.62 -1.05
CA GLY A 332 -21.69 21.64 -2.13
C GLY A 332 -20.28 21.98 -2.61
N ALA A 333 -19.26 21.23 -2.19
CA ALA A 333 -17.89 21.46 -2.62
C ALA A 333 -17.12 20.14 -2.70
N TYR A 334 -16.23 20.02 -3.67
CA TYR A 334 -15.16 19.03 -3.66
C TYR A 334 -14.13 19.45 -2.64
N ARG A 335 -14.02 18.72 -1.54
CA ARG A 335 -13.02 18.93 -0.51
C ARG A 335 -11.87 17.96 -0.76
N VAL A 336 -10.67 18.51 -0.88
CA VAL A 336 -9.44 17.76 -1.16
C VAL A 336 -8.63 17.69 0.13
N PHE A 337 -8.33 16.48 0.57
CA PHE A 337 -7.52 16.23 1.75
C PHE A 337 -6.17 15.68 1.34
N HIS A 338 -5.16 15.95 2.15
CA HIS A 338 -3.83 15.37 2.04
C HIS A 338 -3.56 14.45 3.22
N PHE A 339 -3.11 13.24 2.93
CA PHE A 339 -2.57 12.33 3.91
C PHE A 339 -1.05 12.31 3.76
N HIS A 340 -0.36 12.91 4.73
CA HIS A 340 1.07 12.76 4.92
C HIS A 340 1.30 11.67 5.95
N VAL A 341 1.98 10.57 5.57
CA VAL A 341 2.31 9.46 6.47
C VAL A 341 3.80 9.45 6.79
N ASP A 342 4.14 9.23 8.07
CA ASP A 342 5.51 9.02 8.54
C ASP A 342 5.56 7.73 9.37
N PHE A 343 5.95 6.62 8.74
CA PHE A 343 6.06 5.33 9.41
C PHE A 343 7.23 5.25 10.41
N ALA A 344 8.22 6.15 10.32
CA ALA A 344 9.35 6.22 11.26
C ALA A 344 8.96 6.98 12.53
N THR A 345 8.17 8.03 12.40
CA THR A 345 7.67 8.85 13.50
C THR A 345 6.17 9.08 13.33
N PRO A 346 5.33 8.09 13.67
CA PRO A 346 3.89 8.12 13.37
C PRO A 346 3.15 9.37 13.85
N ALA A 347 3.61 10.00 14.93
CA ALA A 347 3.05 11.25 15.44
C ALA A 347 3.12 12.44 14.46
N ASN A 348 3.99 12.37 13.44
CA ASN A 348 4.09 13.37 12.38
C ASN A 348 3.05 13.16 11.28
N SER A 349 2.36 12.01 11.26
CA SER A 349 1.35 11.73 10.24
C SER A 349 0.14 12.63 10.41
N THR A 350 -0.35 13.17 9.29
CA THR A 350 -1.47 14.12 9.29
C THR A 350 -2.44 13.82 8.16
N PHE A 351 -3.74 14.01 8.43
CA PHE A 351 -4.79 14.02 7.42
C PHE A 351 -5.52 15.36 7.52
N THR A 352 -5.33 16.23 6.53
CA THR A 352 -5.79 17.62 6.62
C THR A 352 -6.51 18.07 5.37
N LEU A 353 -7.54 18.90 5.53
CA LEU A 353 -8.17 19.58 4.42
C LEU A 353 -7.14 20.51 3.76
N PHE A 354 -6.84 20.26 2.49
CA PHE A 354 -5.92 21.04 1.69
C PHE A 354 -6.63 22.14 0.89
N ALA A 355 -7.73 21.78 0.23
CA ALA A 355 -8.49 22.71 -0.59
C ALA A 355 -9.99 22.37 -0.60
N SER A 356 -10.79 23.37 -0.95
CA SER A 356 -12.23 23.23 -1.18
C SER A 356 -12.61 24.03 -2.41
N THR A 357 -13.27 23.37 -3.36
CA THR A 357 -13.70 23.97 -4.62
C THR A 357 -15.19 23.71 -4.85
N ALA A 358 -15.96 24.74 -5.18
CA ALA A 358 -17.42 24.65 -5.31
C ALA A 358 -17.82 23.62 -6.37
N ALA A 359 -18.69 22.68 -6.01
CA ALA A 359 -19.37 21.78 -6.93
C ALA A 359 -20.62 22.47 -7.51
N ALA A 360 -21.00 22.10 -8.73
CA ALA A 360 -22.29 22.53 -9.27
C ALA A 360 -23.44 21.83 -8.49
N GLY A 361 -24.55 22.54 -8.30
CA GLY A 361 -25.71 22.00 -7.61
C GLY A 361 -26.25 20.73 -8.28
N PHE A 362 -26.80 19.81 -7.50
CA PHE A 362 -27.42 18.59 -7.96
C PHE A 362 -28.50 18.12 -6.98
N THR A 363 -29.31 17.16 -7.41
CA THR A 363 -30.25 16.46 -6.54
C THR A 363 -29.74 15.04 -6.33
N VAL A 364 -29.67 14.59 -5.08
CA VAL A 364 -29.29 13.22 -4.72
C VAL A 364 -30.27 12.23 -5.33
N LEU A 365 -29.77 11.15 -5.93
CA LEU A 365 -30.60 10.11 -6.48
C LEU A 365 -31.38 9.36 -5.38
N CYS A 366 -32.69 9.26 -5.52
CA CYS A 366 -33.55 8.44 -4.68
C CYS A 366 -33.29 8.56 -3.16
N PRO A 367 -33.35 9.75 -2.60
CA PRO A 367 -32.87 10.04 -1.25
C PRO A 367 -33.66 9.33 -0.14
N THR A 368 -34.81 8.70 -0.47
CA THR A 368 -35.64 8.02 0.52
C THR A 368 -35.63 6.50 0.43
N THR A 369 -35.43 5.93 -0.75
CA THR A 369 -35.63 4.49 -1.00
C THR A 369 -34.38 3.77 -1.49
N ARG A 370 -33.35 4.46 -2.02
CA ARG A 370 -32.22 3.93 -2.79
C ARG A 370 -32.65 3.11 -4.03
N SER A 371 -33.65 2.23 -3.90
CA SER A 371 -34.12 1.32 -4.95
C SER A 371 -35.12 2.01 -5.83
N CYS A 372 -34.69 2.62 -6.94
CA CYS A 372 -35.51 3.46 -7.80
C CYS A 372 -35.34 3.24 -9.30
N VAL A 373 -34.22 2.57 -9.72
CA VAL A 373 -33.93 2.39 -11.14
C VAL A 373 -34.88 1.36 -11.76
N PRO A 374 -35.64 1.71 -12.83
CA PRO A 374 -36.61 0.82 -13.45
C PRO A 374 -35.97 -0.23 -14.32
N GLN A 375 -36.71 -1.35 -14.49
CA GLN A 375 -36.34 -2.47 -15.36
C GLN A 375 -37.60 -2.93 -16.13
N PRO A 376 -37.48 -3.57 -17.32
CA PRO A 376 -38.61 -4.13 -18.05
C PRO A 376 -39.26 -5.31 -17.32
N GLY A 377 -40.57 -5.43 -17.48
CA GLY A 377 -41.34 -6.64 -17.09
C GLY A 377 -41.43 -6.92 -15.60
N THR A 378 -41.04 -5.98 -14.73
CA THR A 378 -41.10 -6.10 -13.29
C THR A 378 -41.36 -4.75 -12.63
N THR A 379 -41.97 -4.77 -11.44
CA THR A 379 -42.12 -3.58 -10.57
C THR A 379 -40.89 -3.40 -9.65
N ASN A 380 -40.00 -4.39 -9.62
CA ASN A 380 -38.78 -4.34 -8.84
C ASN A 380 -37.86 -3.22 -9.35
N ARG A 381 -37.28 -2.45 -8.44
CA ARG A 381 -36.39 -1.34 -8.74
C ARG A 381 -34.98 -1.67 -8.24
N LEU A 382 -33.96 -1.30 -9.02
CA LEU A 382 -32.60 -1.50 -8.63
C LEU A 382 -32.09 -0.34 -7.76
N ASP A 383 -31.15 -0.65 -6.90
CA ASP A 383 -30.41 0.31 -6.06
C ASP A 383 -29.57 1.23 -6.94
N GLY A 384 -29.64 2.53 -6.70
CA GLY A 384 -28.97 3.55 -7.52
C GLY A 384 -27.72 4.15 -6.86
N ILE A 385 -27.49 3.94 -5.57
CA ILE A 385 -26.41 4.49 -4.75
C ILE A 385 -25.98 5.89 -5.19
N GLY A 386 -26.66 6.91 -4.69
CA GLY A 386 -26.43 8.32 -5.08
C GLY A 386 -25.79 9.18 -3.99
N ASP A 387 -25.22 8.59 -2.95
CA ASP A 387 -24.79 9.26 -1.73
C ASP A 387 -23.25 9.20 -1.49
N ARG A 388 -22.47 8.83 -2.52
CA ARG A 388 -21.01 8.68 -2.40
C ARG A 388 -20.29 8.82 -3.74
N LEU A 389 -18.98 9.03 -3.72
CA LEU A 389 -18.13 8.86 -4.90
C LEU A 389 -18.08 7.38 -5.28
N MET A 390 -18.13 7.12 -6.58
CA MET A 390 -17.96 5.79 -7.15
C MET A 390 -16.46 5.48 -7.33
N PHE A 391 -16.09 4.24 -7.03
CA PHE A 391 -14.75 3.72 -7.27
C PHE A 391 -14.46 3.73 -8.79
N ARG A 392 -13.29 4.09 -9.27
CA ARG A 392 -12.08 4.53 -8.53
C ARG A 392 -11.90 6.03 -8.73
N LEU A 393 -11.09 6.67 -7.89
CA LEU A 393 -10.65 8.06 -8.07
C LEU A 393 -9.27 8.02 -8.78
N ALA A 394 -9.26 8.24 -10.10
CA ALA A 394 -8.04 8.07 -10.90
C ALA A 394 -7.18 9.34 -10.91
N TYR A 395 -5.92 9.22 -10.49
CA TYR A 395 -4.92 10.29 -10.52
C TYR A 395 -3.93 10.06 -11.65
N ARG A 396 -3.59 11.14 -12.36
CA ARG A 396 -2.55 11.13 -13.40
C ARG A 396 -1.72 12.41 -13.37
N ASN A 397 -0.40 12.25 -13.47
CA ASN A 397 0.52 13.36 -13.69
C ASN A 397 0.91 13.42 -15.17
N PHE A 398 0.58 14.52 -15.84
CA PHE A 398 0.92 14.77 -17.24
C PHE A 398 2.27 15.50 -17.41
N GLY A 399 3.01 15.76 -16.33
CA GLY A 399 4.24 16.56 -16.34
C GLY A 399 4.01 18.07 -16.46
N THR A 400 2.94 18.49 -17.12
CA THR A 400 2.51 19.89 -17.22
C THR A 400 1.47 20.28 -16.18
N HIS A 401 0.71 19.32 -15.72
CA HIS A 401 -0.31 19.45 -14.68
C HIS A 401 -0.65 18.06 -14.12
N GLU A 402 -1.27 18.04 -12.97
CA GLU A 402 -1.85 16.85 -12.36
C GLU A 402 -3.35 16.90 -12.52
N SER A 403 -3.97 15.75 -12.74
CA SER A 403 -5.42 15.59 -12.79
C SER A 403 -5.88 14.45 -11.89
N VAL A 404 -7.01 14.67 -11.23
CA VAL A 404 -7.82 13.63 -10.59
C VAL A 404 -9.19 13.66 -11.23
N VAL A 405 -9.67 12.50 -11.68
CA VAL A 405 -11.03 12.33 -12.18
C VAL A 405 -11.81 11.39 -11.28
N GLY A 406 -13.09 11.71 -11.11
CA GLY A 406 -14.03 10.92 -10.34
C GLY A 406 -15.45 11.10 -10.83
N ASN A 407 -16.36 10.27 -10.33
CA ASN A 407 -17.75 10.32 -10.69
C ASN A 407 -18.67 9.91 -9.54
N TYR A 408 -19.97 10.23 -9.68
CA TYR A 408 -21.04 9.81 -8.78
C TYR A 408 -22.41 9.91 -9.49
N THR A 409 -23.39 9.23 -8.94
CA THR A 409 -24.73 9.21 -9.52
C THR A 409 -25.60 10.34 -8.95
N VAL A 410 -26.32 11.06 -9.82
CA VAL A 410 -27.23 12.14 -9.43
C VAL A 410 -28.62 11.98 -10.10
N SER A 411 -29.62 12.64 -9.57
CA SER A 411 -30.90 12.79 -10.25
C SER A 411 -30.85 13.97 -11.23
N ALA A 412 -31.11 13.70 -12.50
CA ALA A 412 -31.14 14.71 -13.56
C ALA A 412 -32.31 14.46 -14.49
N GLY A 413 -33.14 15.47 -14.71
CA GLY A 413 -34.31 15.38 -15.64
C GLY A 413 -35.34 14.30 -15.30
N GLY A 414 -35.43 13.87 -14.03
CA GLY A 414 -36.38 12.84 -13.57
C GLY A 414 -35.88 11.41 -13.70
N VAL A 415 -34.63 11.20 -14.13
CA VAL A 415 -33.92 9.92 -14.20
C VAL A 415 -32.53 10.05 -13.53
N SER A 416 -31.73 8.99 -13.49
CA SER A 416 -30.34 9.07 -13.04
C SER A 416 -29.39 9.47 -14.17
N GLY A 417 -28.40 10.28 -13.86
CA GLY A 417 -27.26 10.61 -14.70
C GLY A 417 -25.94 10.48 -13.94
N ILE A 418 -24.83 10.37 -14.67
CA ILE A 418 -23.52 10.30 -14.08
C ILE A 418 -22.89 11.69 -14.05
N ARG A 419 -22.71 12.25 -12.86
CA ARG A 419 -21.87 13.42 -12.63
C ARG A 419 -20.41 12.98 -12.63
N TRP A 420 -19.59 13.60 -13.45
CA TRP A 420 -18.15 13.40 -13.51
C TRP A 420 -17.43 14.74 -13.39
N PHE A 421 -16.19 14.70 -12.90
CA PHE A 421 -15.38 15.90 -12.66
C PHE A 421 -13.89 15.64 -12.88
N GLU A 422 -13.14 16.72 -13.13
CA GLU A 422 -11.68 16.75 -13.13
C GLU A 422 -11.19 17.88 -12.24
N LEU A 423 -10.36 17.54 -11.24
CA LEU A 423 -9.64 18.48 -10.40
C LEU A 423 -8.17 18.48 -10.82
N ARG A 424 -7.57 19.65 -10.91
CA ARG A 424 -6.14 19.80 -11.26
C ARG A 424 -5.33 20.39 -10.12
N ASN A 425 -4.00 20.13 -10.16
CA ASN A 425 -2.99 20.59 -9.20
C ASN A 425 -3.32 20.15 -7.76
N VAL A 426 -3.72 18.91 -7.61
CA VAL A 426 -4.27 18.38 -6.35
C VAL A 426 -3.21 18.13 -5.27
N THR A 427 -1.91 18.02 -5.62
CA THR A 427 -0.83 17.78 -4.65
C THR A 427 -0.14 19.06 -4.18
N SER A 428 -0.05 20.09 -5.02
CA SER A 428 0.70 21.32 -4.71
C SER A 428 -0.14 22.62 -4.78
N GLY A 429 -1.34 22.54 -5.36
CA GLY A 429 -2.27 23.69 -5.50
C GLY A 429 -1.78 24.81 -6.40
N PRO A 430 -2.60 25.85 -6.62
CA PRO A 430 -4.00 25.90 -6.20
C PRO A 430 -4.86 24.85 -6.91
N VAL A 431 -5.67 24.12 -6.15
CA VAL A 431 -6.61 23.13 -6.71
C VAL A 431 -7.67 23.85 -7.54
N THR A 432 -7.86 23.41 -8.76
CA THR A 432 -8.88 23.97 -9.65
C THR A 432 -9.83 22.87 -10.14
N LYS A 433 -11.12 23.13 -10.15
CA LYS A 433 -12.08 22.32 -10.87
C LYS A 433 -11.96 22.69 -12.35
N PHE A 434 -11.27 21.84 -13.13
CA PHE A 434 -11.00 22.10 -14.54
C PHE A 434 -12.28 21.84 -15.37
N GLN A 435 -13.02 20.78 -15.03
CA GLN A 435 -14.30 20.47 -15.66
C GLN A 435 -15.22 19.68 -14.74
N GLU A 436 -16.52 19.80 -15.00
CA GLU A 436 -17.59 19.09 -14.30
C GLU A 436 -18.84 19.05 -15.18
N SER A 437 -19.47 17.89 -15.34
CA SER A 437 -20.70 17.76 -16.10
C SER A 437 -21.50 16.54 -15.64
N THR A 438 -22.80 16.53 -15.93
CA THR A 438 -23.67 15.36 -15.74
C THR A 438 -24.05 14.78 -17.08
N TYR A 439 -23.62 13.55 -17.34
CA TYR A 439 -23.97 12.82 -18.56
C TYR A 439 -25.34 12.17 -18.43
N GLN A 440 -26.32 12.75 -19.12
CA GLN A 440 -27.71 12.29 -19.14
C GLN A 440 -28.36 12.70 -20.48
N PRO A 441 -28.00 12.02 -21.61
CA PRO A 441 -28.39 12.43 -22.95
C PRO A 441 -29.85 12.12 -23.30
N ASP A 442 -30.53 11.24 -22.58
CA ASP A 442 -31.92 10.81 -22.85
C ASP A 442 -32.65 10.35 -21.57
N THR A 443 -33.79 9.71 -21.67
CA THR A 443 -34.60 9.22 -20.53
C THR A 443 -34.12 7.86 -19.99
N THR A 444 -33.00 7.32 -20.45
CA THR A 444 -32.40 6.10 -19.89
C THR A 444 -31.71 6.43 -18.58
N TRP A 445 -31.92 5.61 -17.56
CA TRP A 445 -31.26 5.72 -16.28
C TRP A 445 -29.82 5.23 -16.41
N ARG A 446 -28.85 6.01 -15.91
CA ARG A 446 -27.43 5.70 -15.88
C ARG A 446 -26.91 5.86 -14.46
N TRP A 447 -26.27 4.82 -13.94
CA TRP A 447 -25.76 4.80 -12.56
C TRP A 447 -24.56 3.89 -12.44
N MET A 448 -23.92 3.87 -11.27
CA MET A 448 -22.79 3.01 -10.96
C MET A 448 -21.65 3.16 -11.96
N GLY A 449 -21.14 4.39 -12.10
CA GLY A 449 -20.10 4.73 -13.06
C GLY A 449 -18.70 4.49 -12.54
N SER A 450 -17.74 4.37 -13.47
CA SER A 450 -16.30 4.44 -13.22
C SER A 450 -15.61 5.19 -14.35
N ILE A 451 -14.61 6.02 -14.05
CA ILE A 451 -13.96 6.92 -15.01
C ILE A 451 -12.43 6.84 -14.89
N ALA A 452 -11.73 6.88 -16.04
CA ALA A 452 -10.28 6.95 -16.11
C ALA A 452 -9.81 7.88 -17.25
N MET A 453 -8.51 8.21 -17.26
CA MET A 453 -7.84 8.98 -18.31
C MET A 453 -6.66 8.19 -18.89
N ASP A 454 -6.47 8.24 -20.21
CA ASP A 454 -5.27 7.73 -20.87
C ASP A 454 -4.10 8.75 -20.83
N GLN A 455 -2.93 8.35 -21.35
CA GLN A 455 -1.74 9.21 -21.38
C GLN A 455 -1.89 10.53 -22.16
N GLN A 456 -2.89 10.62 -23.04
CA GLN A 456 -3.18 11.85 -23.79
C GLN A 456 -4.19 12.75 -23.09
N GLY A 457 -4.83 12.26 -21.99
CA GLY A 457 -5.90 12.96 -21.29
C GLY A 457 -7.28 12.73 -21.92
N ASN A 458 -7.43 11.76 -22.83
CA ASN A 458 -8.74 11.30 -23.24
C ASN A 458 -9.41 10.57 -22.06
N MET A 459 -10.73 10.71 -21.92
CA MET A 459 -11.47 10.12 -20.81
C MET A 459 -12.46 9.09 -21.30
N ALA A 460 -12.60 8.03 -20.53
CA ALA A 460 -13.65 7.04 -20.70
C ALA A 460 -14.45 6.90 -19.39
N LEU A 461 -15.77 6.88 -19.51
CA LEU A 461 -16.73 6.70 -18.42
C LEU A 461 -17.60 5.49 -18.75
N GLY A 462 -17.48 4.43 -17.96
CA GLY A 462 -18.34 3.26 -18.03
C GLY A 462 -19.46 3.33 -16.99
N TYR A 463 -20.61 2.70 -17.23
CA TYR A 463 -21.74 2.72 -16.30
C TYR A 463 -22.79 1.65 -16.64
N SER A 464 -23.68 1.38 -15.68
CA SER A 464 -24.91 0.62 -15.89
C SER A 464 -25.99 1.50 -16.51
N ALA A 465 -26.80 0.95 -17.41
CA ALA A 465 -27.92 1.64 -18.02
C ALA A 465 -29.17 0.77 -18.04
N SER A 466 -30.36 1.35 -17.74
CA SER A 466 -31.66 0.64 -17.73
C SER A 466 -32.81 1.60 -17.91
N SER A 467 -33.99 1.08 -18.25
CA SER A 467 -35.28 1.82 -18.28
C SER A 467 -36.45 0.86 -18.13
N ALA A 468 -37.67 1.36 -18.20
CA ALA A 468 -38.85 0.50 -18.25
C ALA A 468 -38.93 -0.39 -19.52
N SER A 469 -38.11 -0.10 -20.54
CA SER A 469 -38.05 -0.83 -21.81
C SER A 469 -36.67 -1.40 -22.15
N ILE A 470 -35.64 -1.08 -21.37
CA ILE A 470 -34.26 -1.49 -21.57
C ILE A 470 -33.83 -2.28 -20.34
N ASN A 471 -33.41 -3.55 -20.51
CA ASN A 471 -32.85 -4.37 -19.44
C ASN A 471 -31.53 -3.77 -18.95
N PRO A 472 -31.14 -4.00 -17.68
CA PRO A 472 -29.87 -3.58 -17.15
C PRO A 472 -28.73 -4.05 -18.04
N GLN A 473 -27.90 -3.12 -18.51
CA GLN A 473 -26.85 -3.35 -19.47
C GLN A 473 -25.63 -2.46 -19.18
N ILE A 474 -24.53 -2.76 -19.83
CA ILE A 474 -23.24 -2.08 -19.65
C ILE A 474 -23.00 -1.15 -20.83
N ARG A 475 -22.78 0.13 -20.56
CA ARG A 475 -22.48 1.16 -21.56
C ARG A 475 -21.23 1.95 -21.19
N TYR A 476 -20.70 2.66 -22.15
CA TYR A 476 -19.59 3.59 -21.97
C TYR A 476 -19.68 4.76 -22.92
N ALA A 477 -19.19 5.91 -22.49
CA ALA A 477 -19.10 7.17 -23.22
C ALA A 477 -17.74 7.81 -22.92
N GLY A 478 -17.38 8.87 -23.63
CA GLY A 478 -16.11 9.53 -23.33
C GLY A 478 -15.88 10.81 -24.09
N ARG A 479 -14.65 11.30 -24.00
CA ARG A 479 -14.18 12.50 -24.71
C ARG A 479 -12.71 12.38 -25.06
N LEU A 480 -12.32 13.05 -26.12
CA LEU A 480 -10.92 13.26 -26.43
C LEU A 480 -10.38 14.49 -25.64
N PHE A 481 -9.09 14.52 -25.41
CA PHE A 481 -8.43 15.63 -24.70
C PHE A 481 -8.76 17.00 -25.28
N ASN A 482 -8.80 17.11 -26.62
CA ASN A 482 -9.07 18.36 -27.35
C ASN A 482 -10.56 18.69 -27.51
N ASP A 483 -11.47 17.85 -27.03
CA ASP A 483 -12.91 18.12 -27.09
C ASP A 483 -13.26 19.30 -26.15
N PRO A 484 -14.38 19.99 -26.39
CA PRO A 484 -14.85 21.05 -25.50
C PRO A 484 -14.95 20.56 -24.06
N VAL A 485 -14.44 21.33 -23.11
CA VAL A 485 -14.55 21.03 -21.67
C VAL A 485 -15.99 20.88 -21.24
N ASN A 486 -16.23 20.11 -20.19
CA ASN A 486 -17.56 19.80 -19.64
C ASN A 486 -18.46 18.98 -20.59
N THR A 487 -17.89 18.30 -21.58
CA THR A 487 -18.68 17.54 -22.57
C THR A 487 -18.04 16.19 -22.88
N LEU A 488 -18.79 15.10 -22.76
CA LEU A 488 -18.47 13.80 -23.33
C LEU A 488 -18.99 13.79 -24.76
N THR A 489 -18.12 13.99 -25.72
CA THR A 489 -18.47 14.17 -27.14
C THR A 489 -18.56 12.88 -27.91
N GLN A 490 -17.85 11.82 -27.43
CA GLN A 490 -17.86 10.50 -28.02
C GLN A 490 -19.14 9.81 -27.59
N ALA A 491 -20.04 9.58 -28.54
CA ALA A 491 -21.38 9.06 -28.26
C ALA A 491 -21.34 7.70 -27.54
N GLU A 492 -22.32 7.50 -26.70
CA GLU A 492 -22.49 6.27 -25.92
C GLU A 492 -22.47 5.01 -26.79
N SER A 493 -21.69 4.03 -26.37
CA SER A 493 -21.67 2.69 -26.95
C SER A 493 -22.08 1.64 -25.90
N THR A 494 -22.71 0.57 -26.37
CA THR A 494 -23.08 -0.57 -25.52
C THR A 494 -21.94 -1.56 -25.52
N LEU A 495 -21.33 -1.79 -24.34
CA LEU A 495 -20.35 -2.85 -24.16
C LEU A 495 -21.02 -4.22 -24.20
N PHE A 496 -22.14 -4.35 -23.48
CA PHE A 496 -22.95 -5.56 -23.45
C PHE A 496 -24.41 -5.28 -23.10
N ALA A 497 -25.32 -5.79 -23.91
CA ALA A 497 -26.76 -5.64 -23.69
C ALA A 497 -27.28 -6.76 -22.76
N GLY A 498 -27.87 -6.39 -21.63
CA GLY A 498 -28.61 -7.33 -20.80
C GLY A 498 -29.88 -7.79 -21.46
N THR A 499 -30.32 -9.01 -21.22
CA THR A 499 -31.51 -9.64 -21.78
C THR A 499 -32.54 -10.05 -20.71
N GLY A 500 -32.21 -9.81 -19.43
CA GLY A 500 -33.07 -10.11 -18.28
C GLY A 500 -33.19 -8.93 -17.30
N SER A 501 -34.10 -9.09 -16.34
CA SER A 501 -34.32 -8.19 -15.22
C SER A 501 -34.19 -8.91 -13.90
N GLN A 502 -33.70 -8.22 -12.87
CA GLN A 502 -33.67 -8.73 -11.51
C GLN A 502 -35.07 -8.71 -10.92
N THR A 503 -35.56 -9.87 -10.54
CA THR A 503 -36.93 -10.06 -10.05
C THR A 503 -36.94 -10.57 -8.62
N GLY A 504 -38.13 -10.75 -8.02
CA GLY A 504 -38.28 -11.14 -6.64
C GLY A 504 -38.22 -9.96 -5.69
N THR A 505 -37.56 -10.13 -4.54
CA THR A 505 -37.41 -9.07 -3.52
C THR A 505 -36.04 -8.41 -3.55
N LEU A 506 -35.07 -8.96 -4.32
CA LEU A 506 -33.72 -8.44 -4.40
C LEU A 506 -33.69 -7.13 -5.18
N THR A 507 -33.20 -6.07 -4.55
CA THR A 507 -33.07 -4.72 -5.13
C THR A 507 -31.62 -4.29 -5.33
N ARG A 508 -30.66 -4.94 -4.65
CA ARG A 508 -29.25 -4.58 -4.67
C ARG A 508 -28.66 -4.72 -6.07
N TRP A 509 -27.84 -3.74 -6.43
CA TRP A 509 -26.97 -3.69 -7.59
C TRP A 509 -25.56 -3.40 -7.09
N GLY A 510 -24.49 -3.77 -7.79
CA GLY A 510 -23.12 -3.60 -7.30
C GLY A 510 -22.84 -2.23 -6.71
N ASP A 511 -22.04 -2.16 -5.66
CA ASP A 511 -21.71 -0.91 -4.99
C ASP A 511 -20.68 -0.09 -5.79
N TYR A 512 -19.99 -0.72 -6.75
CA TYR A 512 -19.03 -0.10 -7.67
C TYR A 512 -18.85 -0.91 -8.95
N SER A 513 -18.17 -0.29 -9.92
CA SER A 513 -17.63 -0.88 -11.14
C SER A 513 -16.20 -0.34 -11.34
N ASP A 514 -15.47 -0.83 -12.32
CA ASP A 514 -14.08 -0.46 -12.45
C ASP A 514 -13.65 -0.18 -13.90
N MET A 515 -13.09 1.02 -14.10
CA MET A 515 -12.48 1.49 -15.33
C MET A 515 -11.01 1.76 -15.09
N THR A 516 -10.12 1.00 -15.70
CA THR A 516 -8.67 1.10 -15.54
C THR A 516 -7.97 1.34 -16.86
N VAL A 517 -6.71 1.74 -16.83
CA VAL A 517 -5.90 1.98 -18.02
C VAL A 517 -4.71 1.02 -18.04
N ASP A 518 -4.48 0.42 -19.19
CA ASP A 518 -3.40 -0.55 -19.40
C ASP A 518 -2.02 0.05 -19.08
N PRO A 519 -1.29 -0.45 -18.08
CA PRO A 519 -0.01 0.14 -17.67
C PRO A 519 1.13 -0.07 -18.70
N VAL A 520 0.91 -0.87 -19.74
CA VAL A 520 1.92 -1.14 -20.77
C VAL A 520 1.85 -0.14 -21.92
N ASP A 521 0.63 0.11 -22.43
CA ASP A 521 0.47 1.05 -23.56
C ASP A 521 -0.08 2.41 -23.12
N ASP A 522 -0.52 2.49 -21.86
CA ASP A 522 -1.06 3.68 -21.19
C ASP A 522 -2.20 4.38 -21.98
N CYS A 523 -2.92 3.60 -22.77
CA CYS A 523 -3.95 4.06 -23.72
C CYS A 523 -5.20 3.18 -23.74
N THR A 524 -5.07 1.88 -23.53
CA THR A 524 -6.18 0.95 -23.59
C THR A 524 -6.96 0.99 -22.28
N PHE A 525 -8.22 1.37 -22.37
CA PHE A 525 -9.15 1.31 -21.24
C PHE A 525 -9.68 -0.11 -21.08
N TRP A 526 -9.80 -0.55 -19.84
CA TRP A 526 -10.42 -1.80 -19.44
C TRP A 526 -11.58 -1.48 -18.51
N TYR A 527 -12.75 -2.08 -18.79
CA TYR A 527 -13.96 -1.83 -18.00
C TYR A 527 -14.64 -3.13 -17.62
N THR A 528 -15.05 -3.24 -16.37
CA THR A 528 -15.84 -4.36 -15.87
C THR A 528 -17.07 -3.86 -15.11
N GLN A 529 -18.20 -4.53 -15.34
CA GLN A 529 -19.48 -4.22 -14.71
C GLN A 529 -20.40 -5.44 -14.77
N GLU A 530 -21.47 -5.44 -13.98
CA GLU A 530 -22.52 -6.46 -14.01
C GLU A 530 -23.63 -6.17 -15.01
N TYR A 531 -24.34 -7.23 -15.39
CA TYR A 531 -25.57 -7.22 -16.18
C TYR A 531 -26.46 -8.41 -15.83
N ILE A 532 -27.71 -8.41 -16.28
CA ILE A 532 -28.65 -9.54 -16.11
C ILE A 532 -28.90 -10.22 -17.46
N ALA A 533 -28.59 -11.52 -17.54
CA ALA A 533 -28.80 -12.31 -18.77
C ALA A 533 -30.17 -12.96 -18.85
N VAL A 534 -30.77 -13.33 -17.71
CA VAL A 534 -32.06 -14.03 -17.60
C VAL A 534 -32.82 -13.49 -16.40
N ASN A 535 -34.12 -13.30 -16.53
CA ASN A 535 -34.94 -12.87 -15.40
C ASN A 535 -34.80 -13.79 -14.19
N GLY A 536 -34.63 -13.22 -13.01
CA GLY A 536 -34.54 -13.96 -11.75
C GLY A 536 -33.90 -13.14 -10.65
N SER A 537 -33.89 -13.72 -9.45
CA SER A 537 -33.09 -13.19 -8.33
C SER A 537 -31.66 -13.73 -8.45
N PHE A 538 -30.68 -12.95 -8.11
CA PHE A 538 -29.25 -13.34 -8.12
C PHE A 538 -28.68 -13.84 -9.47
N ASN A 539 -29.33 -13.56 -10.60
CA ASN A 539 -28.88 -14.00 -11.93
C ASN A 539 -27.91 -13.00 -12.57
N TRP A 540 -27.16 -12.26 -11.76
CA TRP A 540 -26.16 -11.33 -12.26
C TRP A 540 -25.00 -12.06 -12.97
N ARG A 541 -24.46 -11.41 -13.95
CA ARG A 541 -23.24 -11.78 -14.67
C ARG A 541 -22.36 -10.56 -14.79
N THR A 542 -21.10 -10.76 -15.01
CA THR A 542 -20.15 -9.67 -15.27
C THR A 542 -19.58 -9.76 -16.66
N ARG A 543 -19.18 -8.62 -17.18
CA ARG A 543 -18.53 -8.50 -18.49
C ARG A 543 -17.27 -7.69 -18.37
N VAL A 544 -16.22 -8.11 -19.09
CA VAL A 544 -14.98 -7.36 -19.23
C VAL A 544 -14.84 -6.92 -20.67
N GLY A 545 -14.53 -5.64 -20.87
CA GLY A 545 -14.24 -5.11 -22.20
C GLY A 545 -13.04 -4.19 -22.19
N SER A 546 -12.30 -4.18 -23.30
CA SER A 546 -11.23 -3.21 -23.49
C SER A 546 -11.41 -2.46 -24.79
N PHE A 547 -11.03 -1.18 -24.81
CA PHE A 547 -11.12 -0.32 -25.99
C PHE A 547 -10.05 0.78 -25.91
N LYS A 548 -9.73 1.38 -27.04
CA LYS A 548 -8.68 2.40 -27.15
C LYS A 548 -9.06 3.46 -28.16
N TYR A 549 -8.83 4.71 -27.81
CA TYR A 549 -9.04 5.82 -28.76
C TYR A 549 -8.05 5.75 -29.91
N PRO A 550 -8.49 5.99 -31.16
CA PRO A 550 -7.59 6.10 -32.31
C PRO A 550 -6.52 7.19 -32.05
N GLY A 551 -5.28 6.89 -32.31
CA GLY A 551 -4.16 7.83 -32.14
C GLY A 551 -3.55 7.87 -30.76
N CYS A 552 -4.15 7.26 -29.72
CA CYS A 552 -3.46 7.11 -28.45
C CYS A 552 -2.32 6.10 -28.60
N GLY A 553 -1.10 6.49 -28.18
CA GLY A 553 0.13 5.72 -28.39
C GLY A 553 0.64 5.74 -29.85
N GLY A 554 -0.06 6.43 -30.76
CA GLY A 554 0.38 6.72 -32.11
C GLY A 554 0.89 8.15 -32.17
N GLY A 555 2.19 8.36 -32.07
CA GLY A 555 2.80 9.50 -32.74
C GLY A 555 2.46 9.43 -34.25
N PRO A 556 2.64 10.53 -35.05
CA PRO A 556 2.36 10.53 -36.47
C PRO A 556 2.99 9.29 -37.07
N THR A 557 2.19 8.52 -37.85
CA THR A 557 2.68 7.31 -38.53
C THR A 557 4.07 7.65 -39.07
N PRO A 558 5.16 7.16 -38.51
CA PRO A 558 6.44 7.38 -39.15
C PRO A 558 6.35 6.72 -40.50
N THR A 559 6.58 7.47 -41.58
CA THR A 559 7.12 6.88 -42.82
C THR A 559 8.11 5.82 -42.38
N PRO A 560 8.10 4.59 -42.89
CA PRO A 560 8.90 3.50 -42.36
C PRO A 560 10.34 3.96 -42.20
N THR A 561 10.60 4.51 -41.05
CA THR A 561 11.95 4.78 -40.57
C THR A 561 12.50 3.40 -40.24
N PRO A 562 13.72 3.08 -40.60
CA PRO A 562 14.30 1.77 -40.30
C PRO A 562 14.04 1.46 -38.84
N THR A 563 13.58 0.26 -38.57
CA THR A 563 13.34 -0.34 -37.25
C THR A 563 14.26 0.29 -36.21
N PRO A 564 13.75 0.94 -35.13
CA PRO A 564 14.66 1.50 -34.12
C PRO A 564 15.53 0.34 -33.66
N THR A 565 16.82 0.51 -33.83
CA THR A 565 17.81 -0.41 -33.25
C THR A 565 17.45 -0.56 -31.77
N PRO A 566 17.28 -1.78 -31.25
CA PRO A 566 16.96 -1.97 -29.85
C PRO A 566 17.89 -1.10 -29.00
N THR A 567 17.35 -0.32 -28.07
CA THR A 567 18.20 0.46 -27.17
C THR A 567 19.22 -0.50 -26.56
N PRO A 568 20.51 -0.32 -26.81
CA PRO A 568 21.49 -1.26 -26.26
C PRO A 568 21.50 -1.13 -24.73
N PRO A 569 21.77 -2.21 -24.01
CA PRO A 569 22.04 -2.13 -22.60
C PRO A 569 23.09 -1.04 -22.30
N PRO A 570 23.06 -0.37 -21.15
CA PRO A 570 24.02 0.67 -20.82
C PRO A 570 25.46 0.15 -20.78
N ALA A 571 26.43 1.05 -20.85
CA ALA A 571 27.83 0.71 -20.55
C ALA A 571 27.95 0.32 -19.06
N ALA A 572 28.82 -0.66 -18.76
CA ALA A 572 29.01 -1.12 -17.40
C ALA A 572 29.73 -0.06 -16.56
N PRO A 573 29.30 0.17 -15.31
CA PRO A 573 30.05 1.03 -14.37
C PRO A 573 31.42 0.39 -14.05
N THR A 574 32.40 1.22 -13.71
CA THR A 574 33.77 0.76 -13.38
C THR A 574 34.27 1.38 -12.08
N ASN A 575 35.41 0.91 -11.62
CA ASN A 575 36.11 1.43 -10.45
C ASN A 575 35.23 1.48 -9.18
N LEU A 576 34.37 0.48 -9.01
CA LEU A 576 33.61 0.35 -7.77
C LEU A 576 34.57 0.23 -6.59
N THR A 577 34.36 1.07 -5.59
CA THR A 577 35.06 1.04 -4.31
C THR A 577 34.05 0.81 -3.19
N ALA A 578 34.51 0.19 -2.10
CA ALA A 578 33.72 -0.02 -0.89
C ALA A 578 34.58 0.41 0.31
N THR A 579 34.11 1.38 1.09
CA THR A 579 34.85 1.94 2.23
C THR A 579 34.01 1.81 3.49
N ALA A 580 34.51 1.07 4.47
CA ALA A 580 33.86 0.95 5.77
C ALA A 580 33.99 2.27 6.56
N ILE A 581 32.85 2.87 6.89
CA ILE A 581 32.77 4.15 7.62
C ILE A 581 32.54 3.93 9.12
N SER A 582 31.81 2.87 9.46
CA SER A 582 31.53 2.50 10.85
C SER A 582 31.31 0.98 10.96
N SER A 583 31.10 0.50 12.17
CA SER A 583 30.74 -0.90 12.42
C SER A 583 29.41 -1.34 11.79
N SER A 584 28.62 -0.39 11.25
CA SER A 584 27.31 -0.66 10.65
C SER A 584 27.10 0.01 9.29
N GLN A 585 28.16 0.61 8.69
CA GLN A 585 28.03 1.32 7.42
C GLN A 585 29.25 1.13 6.51
N ILE A 586 28.98 0.84 5.24
CA ILE A 586 29.94 0.85 4.13
C ILE A 586 29.43 1.77 3.05
N ASN A 587 30.25 2.72 2.60
CA ASN A 587 29.96 3.60 1.47
C ASN A 587 30.57 3.02 0.20
N LEU A 588 29.79 3.07 -0.88
CA LEU A 588 30.17 2.68 -2.22
C LEU A 588 30.35 3.91 -3.10
N ALA A 589 31.28 3.85 -4.05
CA ALA A 589 31.42 4.82 -5.13
C ALA A 589 31.91 4.10 -6.39
N TRP A 590 31.44 4.55 -7.56
CA TRP A 590 31.79 3.98 -8.87
C TRP A 590 31.86 5.05 -9.94
N ILE A 591 32.41 4.72 -11.09
CA ILE A 591 32.39 5.58 -12.29
C ILE A 591 31.24 5.13 -13.18
N ASP A 592 30.41 6.10 -13.53
CA ASP A 592 29.41 5.96 -14.57
C ASP A 592 30.06 6.10 -15.94
N ASN A 593 29.87 5.10 -16.80
CA ASN A 593 30.37 5.07 -18.19
C ASN A 593 29.20 5.07 -19.20
N ALA A 594 27.96 5.11 -18.71
CA ALA A 594 26.78 5.14 -19.55
C ALA A 594 26.33 6.60 -19.75
N ASN A 595 25.46 6.79 -20.73
CA ASN A 595 24.75 8.02 -20.98
C ASN A 595 23.28 7.75 -21.37
N ASN A 596 22.87 6.50 -21.21
CA ASN A 596 21.56 6.01 -21.58
C ASN A 596 20.94 5.12 -20.50
N GLU A 597 21.52 5.08 -19.30
CA GLU A 597 21.00 4.34 -18.16
C GLU A 597 19.83 5.11 -17.50
N THR A 598 18.90 4.36 -16.92
CA THR A 598 17.83 4.89 -16.06
C THR A 598 18.16 4.77 -14.56
N GLY A 599 19.28 4.08 -14.25
CA GLY A 599 19.76 3.92 -12.88
C GLY A 599 20.78 2.81 -12.73
N PHE A 600 21.16 2.52 -11.47
CA PHE A 600 22.12 1.47 -11.14
C PHE A 600 21.53 0.50 -10.13
N LYS A 601 21.71 -0.80 -10.38
CA LYS A 601 21.38 -1.88 -9.44
C LYS A 601 22.59 -2.23 -8.62
N ILE A 602 22.50 -2.14 -7.30
CA ILE A 602 23.53 -2.46 -6.34
C ILE A 602 23.24 -3.84 -5.75
N GLU A 603 24.21 -4.73 -5.85
CA GLU A 603 24.12 -6.08 -5.30
C GLU A 603 25.19 -6.30 -4.22
N ARG A 604 24.84 -7.06 -3.19
CA ARG A 604 25.70 -7.36 -2.05
C ARG A 604 25.64 -8.86 -1.73
N CYS A 605 26.76 -9.41 -1.31
CA CYS A 605 26.82 -10.65 -0.56
C CYS A 605 27.58 -10.47 0.75
N GLN A 606 27.36 -11.36 1.72
CA GLN A 606 27.93 -11.32 3.07
C GLN A 606 28.81 -12.52 3.31
N GLY A 607 29.97 -12.30 3.91
CA GLY A 607 30.97 -13.29 4.24
C GLY A 607 32.25 -13.16 3.36
N ALA A 608 33.37 -13.65 3.85
CA ALA A 608 34.62 -13.66 3.09
C ALA A 608 34.48 -14.59 1.87
N GLY A 609 34.77 -14.08 0.66
CA GLY A 609 34.72 -14.85 -0.59
C GLY A 609 33.32 -15.27 -1.03
N CYS A 610 32.25 -14.61 -0.54
CA CYS A 610 30.89 -14.91 -0.91
C CYS A 610 30.64 -14.68 -2.42
N SER A 611 29.72 -15.45 -3.01
CA SER A 611 29.32 -15.35 -4.42
C SER A 611 27.81 -15.24 -4.64
N ASN A 612 27.01 -15.36 -3.58
CA ASN A 612 25.56 -15.29 -3.60
C ASN A 612 25.08 -13.84 -3.50
N PHE A 613 25.35 -13.03 -4.52
CA PHE A 613 24.96 -11.64 -4.58
C PHE A 613 23.43 -11.49 -4.68
N LEU A 614 22.89 -10.60 -3.86
CA LEU A 614 21.48 -10.19 -3.88
C LEU A 614 21.39 -8.67 -4.10
N GLN A 615 20.46 -8.23 -4.90
CA GLN A 615 20.18 -6.81 -5.09
C GLN A 615 19.65 -6.20 -3.78
N ILE A 616 20.30 -5.12 -3.34
CA ILE A 616 19.96 -4.41 -2.09
C ILE A 616 19.38 -3.03 -2.34
N ALA A 617 19.62 -2.44 -3.52
CA ALA A 617 19.12 -1.12 -3.87
C ALA A 617 19.15 -0.88 -5.39
N THR A 618 18.42 0.16 -5.81
CA THR A 618 18.54 0.80 -7.12
C THR A 618 18.70 2.30 -6.89
N THR A 619 19.60 2.94 -7.65
CA THR A 619 19.74 4.40 -7.66
C THR A 619 19.20 4.96 -8.98
N ALA A 620 18.93 6.27 -9.02
CA ALA A 620 18.56 6.95 -10.26
C ALA A 620 19.75 7.06 -11.22
N ALA A 621 19.48 7.50 -12.46
CA ALA A 621 20.50 7.80 -13.45
C ALA A 621 21.53 8.82 -12.92
N ASN A 622 22.79 8.69 -13.35
CA ASN A 622 23.90 9.56 -12.97
C ASN A 622 24.26 9.56 -11.46
N VAL A 623 23.64 8.72 -10.62
CA VAL A 623 24.02 8.57 -9.21
C VAL A 623 25.18 7.58 -9.11
N THR A 624 26.33 8.02 -8.60
CA THR A 624 27.58 7.26 -8.55
C THR A 624 28.03 6.87 -7.14
N THR A 625 27.16 7.03 -6.14
CA THR A 625 27.45 6.69 -4.74
C THR A 625 26.27 6.03 -4.06
N PHE A 626 26.55 5.20 -3.05
CA PHE A 626 25.52 4.57 -2.23
C PHE A 626 26.03 4.30 -0.82
N ALA A 627 25.26 4.65 0.21
CA ALA A 627 25.55 4.36 1.61
C ALA A 627 24.79 3.11 2.07
N ASN A 628 25.48 2.00 2.27
CA ASN A 628 24.89 0.79 2.80
C ASN A 628 24.98 0.78 4.34
N THR A 629 23.87 0.97 5.01
CA THR A 629 23.72 1.04 6.47
C THR A 629 23.11 -0.23 7.06
N GLY A 630 23.03 -0.34 8.38
CA GLY A 630 22.44 -1.48 9.08
C GLY A 630 23.26 -2.78 8.99
N LEU A 631 24.57 -2.67 8.77
CA LEU A 631 25.47 -3.81 8.63
C LEU A 631 25.87 -4.38 9.99
N THR A 632 26.24 -5.66 10.00
CA THR A 632 26.79 -6.33 11.17
C THR A 632 28.26 -5.95 11.33
N ALA A 633 28.68 -5.65 12.56
CA ALA A 633 30.09 -5.36 12.90
C ALA A 633 30.98 -6.55 12.63
N ASN A 634 32.28 -6.28 12.40
CA ASN A 634 33.35 -7.27 12.15
C ASN A 634 32.97 -8.30 11.06
N THR A 635 32.29 -7.83 10.00
CA THR A 635 31.70 -8.68 8.94
C THR A 635 32.19 -8.22 7.57
N SER A 636 32.62 -9.17 6.74
CA SER A 636 33.00 -8.92 5.35
C SER A 636 31.76 -8.82 4.46
N TYR A 637 31.75 -7.81 3.58
CA TYR A 637 30.73 -7.60 2.56
C TYR A 637 31.38 -7.34 1.21
N SER A 638 30.87 -7.99 0.17
CA SER A 638 31.29 -7.76 -1.21
C SER A 638 30.13 -7.17 -2.01
N TYR A 639 30.44 -6.24 -2.89
CA TYR A 639 29.50 -5.48 -3.69
C TYR A 639 29.87 -5.53 -5.17
N ARG A 640 28.85 -5.45 -6.03
CA ARG A 640 28.95 -5.19 -7.46
C ARG A 640 27.79 -4.32 -7.90
N VAL A 641 27.98 -3.55 -8.96
CA VAL A 641 27.00 -2.60 -9.48
C VAL A 641 26.85 -2.81 -10.99
N ARG A 642 25.66 -2.64 -11.53
CA ARG A 642 25.39 -2.62 -12.96
C ARG A 642 24.42 -1.50 -13.28
N ALA A 643 24.58 -0.88 -14.44
CA ALA A 643 23.65 0.08 -15.00
C ALA A 643 22.45 -0.64 -15.61
N THR A 644 21.29 0.00 -15.67
CA THR A 644 20.05 -0.56 -16.21
C THR A 644 19.30 0.47 -17.06
N ASN A 645 18.62 0.01 -18.11
CA ASN A 645 17.65 0.76 -18.91
C ASN A 645 16.60 -0.18 -19.51
N LEU A 646 15.73 0.33 -20.38
CA LEU A 646 14.72 -0.49 -21.08
C LEU A 646 15.31 -1.55 -22.01
N GLY A 647 16.55 -1.39 -22.45
CA GLY A 647 17.27 -2.37 -23.26
C GLY A 647 17.89 -3.49 -22.45
N GLY A 648 17.85 -3.42 -21.14
CA GLY A 648 18.37 -4.41 -20.21
C GLY A 648 19.43 -3.88 -19.25
N ASP A 649 20.08 -4.81 -18.56
CA ASP A 649 21.16 -4.54 -17.61
C ASP A 649 22.52 -4.61 -18.31
N SER A 650 23.44 -3.75 -17.89
CA SER A 650 24.85 -3.81 -18.30
C SER A 650 25.56 -5.04 -17.70
N ALA A 651 26.76 -5.31 -18.14
CA ALA A 651 27.70 -6.13 -17.37
C ALA A 651 27.93 -5.50 -15.99
N TYR A 652 28.43 -6.30 -15.03
CA TYR A 652 28.76 -5.81 -13.70
C TYR A 652 30.06 -5.00 -13.70
N SER A 653 30.19 -4.11 -12.72
CA SER A 653 31.44 -3.51 -12.31
C SER A 653 32.44 -4.59 -11.81
N ASN A 654 33.65 -4.17 -11.45
CA ASN A 654 34.47 -4.96 -10.55
C ASN A 654 33.76 -5.23 -9.22
N THR A 655 34.12 -6.32 -8.56
CA THR A 655 33.69 -6.57 -7.17
C THR A 655 34.57 -5.78 -6.20
N ALA A 656 33.95 -5.04 -5.28
CA ALA A 656 34.64 -4.34 -4.19
C ALA A 656 34.25 -4.97 -2.85
N THR A 657 35.21 -5.16 -1.97
CA THR A 657 34.99 -5.80 -0.66
C THR A 657 35.47 -4.89 0.46
N ALA A 658 34.72 -4.80 1.54
CA ALA A 658 35.08 -4.13 2.77
C ALA A 658 34.65 -4.94 3.99
N VAL A 659 35.37 -4.76 5.09
CA VAL A 659 35.03 -5.36 6.39
C VAL A 659 34.65 -4.25 7.34
N THR A 660 33.45 -4.35 7.94
CA THR A 660 33.03 -3.41 8.98
C THR A 660 33.90 -3.54 10.22
N PRO A 661 34.36 -2.45 10.84
CA PRO A 661 35.09 -2.48 12.10
C PRO A 661 34.30 -3.21 13.21
N PRO A 662 34.98 -3.69 14.26
CA PRO A 662 34.30 -4.17 15.46
C PRO A 662 33.36 -3.11 16.05
N ALA A 663 32.28 -3.53 16.68
CA ALA A 663 31.39 -2.62 17.38
C ALA A 663 32.14 -1.94 18.53
N ALA A 664 31.91 -0.67 18.71
CA ALA A 664 32.45 0.06 19.85
C ALA A 664 31.88 -0.53 21.15
N THR A 665 32.75 -0.69 22.14
CA THR A 665 32.41 -1.27 23.45
C THR A 665 32.63 -0.25 24.55
N VAL A 666 31.94 -0.42 25.69
CA VAL A 666 32.23 0.34 26.91
C VAL A 666 33.67 0.06 27.36
N PRO A 667 34.34 1.01 28.03
CA PRO A 667 35.72 0.82 28.52
C PRO A 667 35.82 -0.31 29.56
N ALA A 668 37.01 -0.85 29.71
CA ALA A 668 37.33 -1.72 30.83
C ALA A 668 37.27 -0.94 32.16
N ALA A 669 36.84 -1.60 33.23
CA ALA A 669 36.74 -0.97 34.54
C ALA A 669 38.16 -0.67 35.10
N PRO A 670 38.41 0.53 35.69
CA PRO A 670 39.65 0.80 36.41
C PRO A 670 39.78 -0.12 37.64
N SER A 671 40.97 -0.38 38.04
CA SER A 671 41.27 -1.24 39.19
C SER A 671 42.26 -0.59 40.17
N ASN A 672 42.52 -1.28 41.28
CA ASN A 672 43.51 -0.88 42.25
C ASN A 672 43.35 0.56 42.75
N LEU A 673 42.11 1.04 42.87
CA LEU A 673 41.83 2.38 43.46
C LEU A 673 42.37 2.42 44.89
N THR A 674 43.19 3.41 45.15
CA THR A 674 43.71 3.75 46.48
C THR A 674 43.25 5.16 46.86
N ALA A 675 43.13 5.41 48.18
CA ALA A 675 42.81 6.70 48.75
C ALA A 675 43.77 6.99 49.91
N THR A 676 44.58 8.03 49.77
CA THR A 676 45.63 8.37 50.75
C THR A 676 45.38 9.77 51.28
N ALA A 677 45.13 9.89 52.60
CA ALA A 677 44.97 11.19 53.23
C ALA A 677 46.35 11.89 53.36
N VAL A 678 46.44 13.06 52.74
CA VAL A 678 47.72 13.85 52.75
C VAL A 678 47.64 15.09 53.65
N SER A 679 46.42 15.51 54.03
CA SER A 679 46.20 16.61 54.97
C SER A 679 44.83 16.49 55.66
N SER A 680 44.53 17.46 56.54
CA SER A 680 43.21 17.57 57.17
C SER A 680 42.08 17.91 56.20
N THR A 681 42.42 18.34 54.98
CA THR A 681 41.44 18.79 53.94
C THR A 681 41.64 18.13 52.57
N GLN A 682 42.57 17.14 52.41
CA GLN A 682 42.89 16.53 51.15
C GLN A 682 43.12 15.02 51.25
N ILE A 683 42.53 14.30 50.32
CA ILE A 683 42.77 12.87 50.04
C ILE A 683 43.15 12.74 48.57
N ASN A 684 44.30 12.11 48.31
CA ASN A 684 44.74 11.78 46.94
C ASN A 684 44.22 10.39 46.55
N LEU A 685 43.71 10.28 45.36
CA LEU A 685 43.26 9.03 44.72
C LEU A 685 44.26 8.63 43.66
N ALA A 686 44.50 7.32 43.51
CA ALA A 686 45.22 6.76 42.38
C ALA A 686 44.62 5.40 42.00
N TRP A 687 44.58 5.10 40.72
CA TRP A 687 44.00 3.86 40.19
C TRP A 687 44.79 3.37 38.98
N THR A 688 44.54 2.12 38.58
CA THR A 688 45.08 1.55 37.36
C THR A 688 44.05 1.71 36.24
N ASP A 689 44.50 2.27 35.15
CA ASP A 689 43.73 2.28 33.88
C ASP A 689 43.90 0.92 33.19
N ASN A 690 42.78 0.28 32.86
CA ASN A 690 42.73 -1.01 32.18
C ASN A 690 42.12 -0.91 30.78
N SER A 691 41.81 0.28 30.34
CA SER A 691 41.17 0.51 29.03
C SER A 691 42.11 1.26 28.08
N ASN A 692 41.75 1.28 26.82
CA ASN A 692 42.45 2.03 25.79
C ASN A 692 41.43 2.72 24.83
N ASN A 693 40.18 2.75 25.25
CA ASN A 693 39.06 3.32 24.47
C ASN A 693 38.14 4.22 25.33
N GLU A 694 38.64 4.67 26.49
CA GLU A 694 37.91 5.61 27.35
C GLU A 694 38.15 7.06 26.94
N ASP A 695 37.11 7.89 27.09
CA ASP A 695 37.20 9.35 27.01
C ASP A 695 37.63 9.97 28.34
N GLY A 696 37.60 9.19 29.43
CA GLY A 696 38.01 9.62 30.76
C GLY A 696 37.41 8.81 31.90
N PHE A 697 37.55 9.34 33.10
CA PHE A 697 37.09 8.70 34.34
C PHE A 697 36.20 9.60 35.15
N LYS A 698 35.09 9.02 35.71
CA LYS A 698 34.16 9.64 36.65
C LYS A 698 34.52 9.18 38.07
N ILE A 699 34.79 10.13 38.94
CA ILE A 699 35.13 9.91 40.33
C ILE A 699 33.91 10.18 41.19
N GLU A 700 33.52 9.20 41.99
CA GLU A 700 32.39 9.30 42.90
C GLU A 700 32.84 9.15 44.36
N ARG A 701 32.22 9.91 45.25
CA ARG A 701 32.49 9.96 46.67
C ARG A 701 31.23 9.85 47.52
N CYS A 702 31.35 9.19 48.67
CA CYS A 702 30.37 9.34 49.76
C CYS A 702 31.08 9.61 51.10
N THR A 703 30.37 10.16 52.09
CA THR A 703 30.89 10.59 53.36
C THR A 703 30.37 9.72 54.50
N GLY A 704 31.26 9.24 55.37
CA GLY A 704 30.90 8.41 56.52
C GLY A 704 31.43 6.98 56.42
N GLN A 705 31.47 6.28 57.57
CA GLN A 705 31.83 4.87 57.61
C GLN A 705 30.70 4.02 57.03
N GLY A 706 31.00 3.18 56.03
CA GLY A 706 30.02 2.28 55.40
C GLY A 706 29.01 2.98 54.46
N CYS A 707 29.18 4.27 54.15
CA CYS A 707 28.25 4.96 53.23
C CYS A 707 28.16 4.30 51.85
N THR A 708 27.00 4.34 51.24
CA THR A 708 26.68 3.76 49.92
C THR A 708 26.11 4.76 48.92
N ASN A 709 25.77 5.96 49.39
CA ASN A 709 25.19 7.05 48.60
C ASN A 709 26.29 7.83 47.86
N PHE A 710 26.95 7.19 46.90
CA PHE A 710 28.02 7.80 46.09
C PHE A 710 27.45 8.88 45.16
N VAL A 711 28.11 10.03 45.12
CA VAL A 711 27.85 11.13 44.21
C VAL A 711 29.08 11.45 43.41
N GLN A 712 28.94 11.70 42.11
CA GLN A 712 30.05 12.11 41.26
C GLN A 712 30.57 13.48 41.73
N ILE A 713 31.86 13.55 42.00
CA ILE A 713 32.55 14.77 42.45
C ILE A 713 33.46 15.36 41.39
N ALA A 714 33.90 14.57 40.42
CA ALA A 714 34.77 15.02 39.34
C ALA A 714 34.70 14.10 38.14
N GLN A 715 35.20 14.61 37.05
CA GLN A 715 35.49 13.88 35.79
C GLN A 715 36.86 14.32 35.34
N VAL A 716 37.71 13.36 34.91
CA VAL A 716 39.06 13.59 34.35
C VAL A 716 39.11 12.98 32.96
N GLY A 717 40.09 13.44 32.14
CA GLY A 717 40.27 12.96 30.76
C GLY A 717 40.82 11.55 30.68
N ALA A 718 41.00 11.06 29.45
CA ALA A 718 41.61 9.77 29.12
C ALA A 718 43.02 9.66 29.69
N ASN A 719 43.41 8.45 30.08
CA ASN A 719 44.75 8.12 30.63
C ASN A 719 45.11 8.86 31.95
N VAL A 720 44.19 9.59 32.56
CA VAL A 720 44.42 10.21 33.89
C VAL A 720 44.14 9.17 34.96
N THR A 721 45.15 8.86 35.79
CA THR A 721 45.10 7.80 36.81
C THR A 721 45.15 8.32 38.25
N THR A 722 45.13 9.63 38.48
CA THR A 722 45.17 10.26 39.79
C THR A 722 44.18 11.41 39.90
N PHE A 723 43.72 11.66 41.13
CA PHE A 723 42.87 12.81 41.44
C PHE A 723 43.06 13.32 42.87
N PRO A 724 43.45 14.59 43.08
CA PRO A 724 43.52 15.18 44.41
C PRO A 724 42.14 15.69 44.80
N ASN A 725 41.49 15.08 45.78
CA ASN A 725 40.24 15.54 46.31
C ASN A 725 40.48 16.49 47.49
N THR A 726 40.30 17.78 47.29
CA THR A 726 40.54 18.86 48.24
C THR A 726 39.24 19.39 48.88
N GLY A 727 39.33 20.33 49.83
CA GLY A 727 38.19 20.95 50.48
C GLY A 727 37.41 20.01 51.41
N LEU A 728 38.04 18.98 51.91
CA LEU A 728 37.42 18.00 52.77
C LEU A 728 37.36 18.47 54.21
N THR A 729 36.44 17.90 55.00
CA THR A 729 36.28 18.15 56.44
C THR A 729 37.33 17.32 57.19
N ARG A 730 38.04 17.92 58.16
CA ARG A 730 39.02 17.26 59.04
C ARG A 730 38.39 16.09 59.81
N ARG A 731 39.20 15.07 60.12
CA ARG A 731 38.80 13.89 60.91
C ARG A 731 37.58 13.13 60.32
N THR A 732 37.29 13.30 59.03
CA THR A 732 36.11 12.74 58.39
C THR A 732 36.51 11.60 57.47
N ARG A 733 35.75 10.49 57.51
CA ARG A 733 35.99 9.33 56.60
C ARG A 733 35.24 9.50 55.31
N TYR A 734 35.90 9.29 54.20
CA TYR A 734 35.36 9.31 52.83
C TYR A 734 35.62 7.98 52.17
N ARG A 735 34.66 7.56 51.29
CA ARG A 735 34.78 6.40 50.43
C ARG A 735 34.70 6.87 48.99
N TYR A 736 35.47 6.23 48.11
CA TYR A 736 35.58 6.58 46.72
C TYR A 736 35.43 5.34 45.84
N ARG A 737 34.92 5.53 44.63
CA ARG A 737 34.92 4.60 43.51
C ARG A 737 35.10 5.37 42.22
N VAL A 738 35.69 4.72 41.17
CA VAL A 738 35.95 5.34 39.89
C VAL A 738 35.43 4.42 38.79
N ARG A 739 34.98 4.96 37.70
CA ARG A 739 34.66 4.22 36.49
C ARG A 739 35.11 4.98 35.26
N ALA A 740 35.54 4.27 34.23
CA ALA A 740 35.83 4.80 32.92
C ALA A 740 34.54 5.06 32.14
N PHE A 741 34.57 5.93 31.15
CA PHE A 741 33.43 6.18 30.25
C PHE A 741 33.94 6.52 28.85
N ASN A 742 33.07 6.24 27.84
CA ASN A 742 33.17 6.72 26.46
C ASN A 742 31.79 6.98 25.90
N ALA A 743 31.69 7.28 24.60
CA ALA A 743 30.41 7.55 23.94
C ALA A 743 29.43 6.35 23.98
N VAL A 744 29.90 5.12 24.13
CA VAL A 744 29.07 3.92 24.25
C VAL A 744 28.45 3.79 25.65
N GLY A 745 29.18 4.21 26.68
CA GLY A 745 28.68 4.16 28.05
C GLY A 745 29.76 4.15 29.09
N ASN A 746 29.40 3.82 30.33
CA ASN A 746 30.28 3.74 31.47
C ASN A 746 30.74 2.29 31.73
N SER A 747 31.97 2.11 32.17
CA SER A 747 32.45 0.83 32.69
C SER A 747 31.79 0.43 34.01
N ALA A 748 32.01 -0.79 34.46
CA ALA A 748 31.81 -1.12 35.86
C ALA A 748 32.70 -0.24 36.76
N TYR A 749 32.43 -0.19 38.05
CA TYR A 749 33.21 0.57 39.01
C TYR A 749 34.52 -0.18 39.42
N SER A 750 35.51 0.59 39.83
CA SER A 750 36.67 0.07 40.54
C SER A 750 36.27 -0.57 41.89
N ASN A 751 37.22 -1.12 42.59
CA ASN A 751 37.12 -1.36 44.05
C ASN A 751 36.81 -0.05 44.79
N ILE A 752 36.18 -0.15 45.96
CA ILE A 752 36.00 0.99 46.82
C ILE A 752 37.24 1.21 47.68
N ALA A 753 37.80 2.42 47.63
CA ALA A 753 38.86 2.87 48.50
C ALA A 753 38.33 3.84 49.55
N ALA A 754 38.91 3.82 50.75
CA ALA A 754 38.49 4.67 51.83
C ALA A 754 39.64 5.27 52.62
N ALA A 755 39.55 6.54 52.96
CA ALA A 755 40.54 7.22 53.83
C ALA A 755 39.85 8.18 54.82
N ARG A 756 40.50 8.49 55.88
CA ARG A 756 40.10 9.49 56.84
C ARG A 756 41.06 10.66 56.80
N THR A 757 40.59 11.88 56.63
CA THR A 757 41.42 13.08 56.66
C THR A 757 42.16 13.21 57.99
N LEU A 758 43.33 13.78 57.94
CA LEU A 758 44.20 13.97 59.10
C LEU A 758 43.62 14.94 60.14
N ASN A 759 44.31 15.01 61.28
CA ASN A 759 43.93 15.89 62.39
C ASN A 759 44.09 17.39 62.06
#